data_25e59237a7b87aefc2c2f0a29c480e90
#
_entry.id   25e59237a7b87aefc2c2f0a29c480e90
#
_cell.length_a   1.000
_cell.length_b   1.000
_cell.length_c   1.000
_cell.angle_alpha   90.00
_cell.angle_beta   90.00
_cell.angle_gamma   90.00
#
_symmetry.space_group_name_H-M   'P 1'
#
loop_
_entity.id
_entity.type
_entity.pdbx_description
1 polymer ?
#
loop_
_entity_poly.entity_id
_entity_poly.type
_entity_poly.pdbx_seq_one_letter_code
_entity_poly.pdbx_strand_id
1 'polypeptide(L)'
;MANRPIPFPKNDETWKDVYRLEKKGCDYYPYRNEDGDILWVVYVDRTFKNKKGKKAVQQGSYNGTRYVFENLWTKLEGFTKPLYRLDELLKTTLPIAVAEGEKCADIGQKLFPEYFWTTWQGGRSNGLDNDWSVVKGKDITFVSDVDHDGKGKKEFTKLARKLNINFELNAKIVNLPTFTEIMKWYKDANEKDYPKDSWDNADDWFDQYTHEDFREGMRRAEVPVPLGEFQDIETDVQEGKYIFIASSGRLYYDKEKDIYSKDIEINQLYKRDSELSGLATTYFHTKGIEYVDRQTFRPGKPLIINEGKSKILNKYKAPTFDEPKKVKDISWFRNHLKLLANDDPKILQTLEDIIAFDIQKPEENRTFAVVFYSGQGTGKTMLFNVLKKLYGKSNCSDLHLDQLVGKYQPFMLSSCYLFINEIDSTGKDIKSKQAMLRSLISDTNFMVEMKNVDLIPISNCHYTIWGATNEPYPLYIPGDDRRIMFCDIGISRYEILNSNPDYFKNFLAKSRDSKNIESLFHHYKNVHKISKEFNPNEAPKTLAKEELIEASKPQYMKTLDKLFEQKAIKSFQRDIMNSRVANEELKELEDYSVRAENFTENKIMRWIRFDPNNFRILKGEPYQIKGSVRGRCWVVRNHEYWNQYKTNKEVIDMHFEKKLETPEFNFGANVKKEAF
;
A
#
# COMPACT_ATOMS: atom_id res chain seq x y z
N MET A 1 -32.56 11.95 15.51
CA MET A 1 -33.43 11.06 16.34
C MET A 1 -32.79 9.69 16.33
N ALA A 2 -32.66 9.06 17.49
CA ALA A 2 -31.86 7.86 17.65
C ALA A 2 -32.36 6.71 16.77
N ASN A 3 -31.44 6.01 16.09
CA ASN A 3 -31.67 4.75 15.38
C ASN A 3 -32.04 3.62 16.39
N ARG A 4 -33.22 3.67 16.96
CA ARG A 4 -33.73 2.62 17.86
C ARG A 4 -34.97 1.97 17.25
N PRO A 5 -35.17 0.65 17.44
CA PRO A 5 -36.39 -0.02 17.04
C PRO A 5 -37.61 0.65 17.64
N ILE A 6 -38.66 0.78 16.84
CA ILE A 6 -39.97 1.24 17.31
C ILE A 6 -40.72 -0.01 17.73
N PRO A 7 -41.07 -0.15 19.03
CA PRO A 7 -41.83 -1.30 19.53
C PRO A 7 -43.23 -1.35 18.93
N PHE A 8 -43.81 -2.53 18.93
CA PHE A 8 -45.24 -2.70 18.64
C PHE A 8 -46.07 -1.91 19.66
N PRO A 9 -47.20 -1.33 19.24
CA PRO A 9 -48.09 -0.65 20.16
C PRO A 9 -48.49 -1.56 21.35
N LYS A 10 -48.44 -1.03 22.57
CA LYS A 10 -48.80 -1.81 23.78
C LYS A 10 -50.23 -2.29 23.71
N ASN A 11 -50.48 -3.53 24.07
CA ASN A 11 -51.78 -4.20 24.05
C ASN A 11 -52.47 -4.31 22.67
N ASP A 12 -51.75 -4.03 21.58
CA ASP A 12 -52.27 -4.25 20.24
C ASP A 12 -51.85 -5.64 19.74
N GLU A 13 -52.79 -6.54 19.63
CA GLU A 13 -52.60 -7.90 19.11
C GLU A 13 -52.99 -8.05 17.63
N THR A 14 -53.41 -6.94 16.99
CA THR A 14 -53.84 -6.97 15.57
C THR A 14 -52.75 -7.41 14.59
N TRP A 15 -51.49 -7.30 15.02
CA TRP A 15 -50.35 -7.84 14.23
C TRP A 15 -50.48 -9.34 13.96
N LYS A 16 -51.13 -10.13 14.82
CA LYS A 16 -51.39 -11.55 14.59
C LYS A 16 -52.27 -11.75 13.36
N ASP A 17 -53.33 -10.92 13.22
CA ASP A 17 -54.20 -10.93 12.05
C ASP A 17 -53.52 -10.41 10.80
N VAL A 18 -52.75 -9.31 10.92
CA VAL A 18 -51.96 -8.74 9.80
C VAL A 18 -51.03 -9.78 9.21
N TYR A 19 -50.30 -10.52 10.03
CA TYR A 19 -49.43 -11.60 9.59
C TYR A 19 -50.15 -12.93 9.33
N ARG A 20 -51.49 -12.97 9.61
CA ARG A 20 -52.38 -14.14 9.42
C ARG A 20 -51.87 -15.38 10.15
N LEU A 21 -51.33 -15.21 11.35
CA LEU A 21 -50.64 -16.28 12.08
C LEU A 21 -51.58 -17.43 12.44
N GLU A 22 -52.75 -17.14 12.98
CA GLU A 22 -53.73 -18.14 13.35
C GLU A 22 -54.36 -18.83 12.14
N LYS A 23 -54.75 -18.04 11.09
CA LYS A 23 -55.35 -18.56 9.87
C LYS A 23 -54.46 -19.52 9.11
N LYS A 24 -53.13 -19.33 9.17
CA LYS A 24 -52.14 -20.16 8.51
C LYS A 24 -51.53 -21.22 9.45
N GLY A 25 -51.92 -21.26 10.73
CA GLY A 25 -51.33 -22.15 11.72
C GLY A 25 -49.81 -21.94 11.84
N CYS A 26 -49.36 -20.68 11.86
CA CYS A 26 -47.94 -20.33 12.00
C CYS A 26 -47.50 -20.46 13.46
N ASP A 27 -46.29 -21.00 13.63
CA ASP A 27 -45.58 -20.76 14.90
C ASP A 27 -44.98 -19.36 14.85
N TYR A 28 -45.03 -18.62 15.93
CA TYR A 28 -44.51 -17.25 16.03
C TYR A 28 -43.74 -17.00 17.31
N TYR A 29 -42.68 -16.18 17.24
CA TYR A 29 -41.72 -15.93 18.31
C TYR A 29 -41.43 -14.44 18.38
N PRO A 30 -41.99 -13.71 19.36
CA PRO A 30 -41.78 -12.29 19.55
C PRO A 30 -40.41 -12.03 20.21
N TYR A 31 -39.65 -11.16 19.63
CA TYR A 31 -38.44 -10.61 20.23
C TYR A 31 -38.75 -9.32 20.95
N ARG A 32 -38.36 -9.23 22.20
CA ARG A 32 -38.72 -8.14 23.11
C ARG A 32 -37.48 -7.35 23.53
N ASN A 33 -37.70 -6.07 23.92
CA ASN A 33 -36.72 -5.29 24.63
C ASN A 33 -36.72 -5.65 26.14
N GLU A 34 -35.91 -4.95 26.91
CA GLU A 34 -35.78 -5.12 28.37
C GLU A 34 -37.11 -4.83 29.12
N ASP A 35 -37.94 -3.93 28.60
CA ASP A 35 -39.25 -3.54 29.14
C ASP A 35 -40.37 -4.51 28.74
N GLY A 36 -40.10 -5.53 27.96
CA GLY A 36 -41.03 -6.52 27.45
C GLY A 36 -41.82 -6.08 26.20
N ASP A 37 -41.51 -4.93 25.62
CA ASP A 37 -42.19 -4.47 24.42
C ASP A 37 -41.68 -5.24 23.20
N ILE A 38 -42.58 -5.69 22.30
CA ILE A 38 -42.23 -6.45 21.10
C ILE A 38 -41.55 -5.54 20.08
N LEU A 39 -40.36 -5.89 19.69
CA LEU A 39 -39.56 -5.20 18.66
C LEU A 39 -39.83 -5.75 17.27
N TRP A 40 -39.90 -7.05 17.14
CA TRP A 40 -40.29 -7.78 15.94
C TRP A 40 -40.77 -9.18 16.28
N VAL A 41 -41.35 -9.84 15.29
CA VAL A 41 -41.79 -11.22 15.41
C VAL A 41 -41.12 -12.07 14.32
N VAL A 42 -40.59 -13.22 14.70
CA VAL A 42 -40.20 -14.29 13.78
C VAL A 42 -41.36 -15.27 13.70
N TYR A 43 -41.74 -15.69 12.49
CA TYR A 43 -42.81 -16.67 12.33
C TYR A 43 -42.56 -17.64 11.20
N VAL A 44 -43.05 -18.86 11.32
CA VAL A 44 -42.87 -19.95 10.39
C VAL A 44 -44.21 -20.30 9.77
N ASP A 45 -44.40 -19.97 8.50
CA ASP A 45 -45.61 -20.33 7.76
C ASP A 45 -45.51 -21.81 7.32
N ARG A 46 -46.35 -22.64 7.89
CA ARG A 46 -46.37 -24.08 7.60
C ARG A 46 -46.92 -24.42 6.20
N THR A 47 -47.63 -23.50 5.57
CA THR A 47 -48.24 -23.66 4.26
C THR A 47 -47.32 -23.28 3.11
N PHE A 48 -46.26 -22.50 3.42
CA PHE A 48 -45.31 -21.98 2.45
C PHE A 48 -43.95 -22.70 2.54
N LYS A 49 -43.49 -23.24 1.40
CA LYS A 49 -42.15 -23.77 1.25
C LYS A 49 -41.35 -22.88 0.31
N ASN A 50 -40.13 -22.58 0.69
CA ASN A 50 -39.21 -21.81 -0.16
C ASN A 50 -38.81 -22.59 -1.42
N LYS A 51 -38.09 -21.94 -2.37
CA LYS A 51 -37.60 -22.57 -3.62
C LYS A 51 -36.74 -23.83 -3.42
N LYS A 52 -36.25 -24.08 -2.21
CA LYS A 52 -35.49 -25.28 -1.82
C LYS A 52 -36.33 -26.32 -1.06
N GLY A 53 -37.68 -26.16 -1.05
CA GLY A 53 -38.58 -27.09 -0.37
C GLY A 53 -38.60 -26.98 1.15
N LYS A 54 -37.84 -26.06 1.76
CA LYS A 54 -37.78 -25.84 3.21
C LYS A 54 -38.87 -24.89 3.68
N LYS A 55 -39.37 -25.04 4.91
CA LYS A 55 -40.28 -24.10 5.57
C LYS A 55 -39.69 -22.69 5.52
N ALA A 56 -40.50 -21.70 5.14
CA ALA A 56 -40.04 -20.32 5.06
C ALA A 56 -40.18 -19.66 6.45
N VAL A 57 -39.05 -19.20 6.98
CA VAL A 57 -39.04 -18.32 8.16
C VAL A 57 -39.21 -16.90 7.66
N GLN A 58 -40.22 -16.21 8.22
CA GLN A 58 -40.60 -14.84 7.89
C GLN A 58 -40.44 -13.96 9.12
N GLN A 59 -40.36 -12.65 8.90
CA GLN A 59 -40.21 -11.68 9.99
C GLN A 59 -41.17 -10.51 9.77
N GLY A 60 -41.63 -9.93 10.87
CA GLY A 60 -42.48 -8.77 10.84
C GLY A 60 -42.08 -7.76 11.90
N SER A 61 -42.18 -6.48 11.59
CA SER A 61 -41.88 -5.38 12.50
C SER A 61 -42.86 -4.23 12.34
N TYR A 62 -42.79 -3.25 13.25
CA TYR A 62 -43.60 -2.04 13.21
C TYR A 62 -42.72 -0.84 12.81
N ASN A 63 -43.17 -0.05 11.86
CA ASN A 63 -42.40 1.09 11.34
C ASN A 63 -42.83 2.44 11.96
N GLY A 64 -43.67 2.44 12.99
CA GLY A 64 -44.23 3.63 13.62
C GLY A 64 -45.63 4.00 13.12
N THR A 65 -46.09 3.42 12.01
CA THR A 65 -47.41 3.65 11.42
C THR A 65 -48.17 2.37 11.09
N ARG A 66 -47.48 1.32 10.66
CA ARG A 66 -48.09 0.04 10.28
C ARG A 66 -47.15 -1.12 10.51
N TYR A 67 -47.72 -2.30 10.61
CA TYR A 67 -46.96 -3.56 10.57
C TYR A 67 -46.45 -3.88 9.16
N VAL A 68 -45.18 -4.30 9.06
CA VAL A 68 -44.49 -4.62 7.79
C VAL A 68 -43.95 -6.04 7.81
N PHE A 69 -43.86 -6.66 6.61
CA PHE A 69 -43.43 -8.06 6.43
C PHE A 69 -41.91 -8.18 6.28
N GLU A 70 -41.17 -7.42 7.05
CA GLU A 70 -39.70 -7.47 7.12
C GLU A 70 -39.22 -7.06 8.51
N ASN A 71 -38.00 -7.45 8.86
CA ASN A 71 -37.35 -6.94 10.05
C ASN A 71 -36.54 -5.68 9.70
N LEU A 72 -37.09 -4.53 9.98
CA LEU A 72 -36.49 -3.23 9.71
C LEU A 72 -35.23 -2.97 10.56
N TRP A 73 -35.14 -3.63 11.71
CA TRP A 73 -34.18 -3.29 12.75
C TRP A 73 -32.86 -4.03 12.63
N THR A 74 -32.82 -5.16 11.93
CA THR A 74 -31.61 -5.97 11.76
C THR A 74 -30.53 -5.30 10.90
N LYS A 75 -30.88 -4.21 10.19
CA LYS A 75 -29.97 -3.44 9.33
C LYS A 75 -29.55 -2.09 9.94
N LEU A 76 -29.97 -1.80 11.18
CA LEU A 76 -29.56 -0.56 11.84
C LEU A 76 -28.12 -0.64 12.28
N GLU A 77 -27.31 0.31 11.85
CA GLU A 77 -25.91 0.44 12.25
C GLU A 77 -25.81 0.71 13.77
N GLY A 78 -25.00 -0.08 14.47
CA GLY A 78 -24.83 0.02 15.92
C GLY A 78 -25.97 -0.57 16.77
N PHE A 79 -26.93 -1.25 16.15
CA PHE A 79 -27.99 -1.96 16.89
C PHE A 79 -27.61 -3.42 17.12
N THR A 80 -27.48 -3.80 18.39
CA THR A 80 -27.22 -5.19 18.78
C THR A 80 -28.56 -5.89 19.05
N LYS A 81 -28.77 -7.07 18.46
CA LYS A 81 -30.02 -7.82 18.57
C LYS A 81 -30.19 -8.41 19.95
N PRO A 82 -31.37 -8.31 20.55
CA PRO A 82 -31.68 -8.99 21.82
C PRO A 82 -31.71 -10.52 21.64
N LEU A 83 -31.41 -11.24 22.71
CA LEU A 83 -31.69 -12.67 22.80
C LEU A 83 -33.23 -12.90 22.90
N TYR A 84 -33.68 -14.08 22.51
CA TYR A 84 -35.08 -14.46 22.61
C TYR A 84 -35.52 -14.48 24.09
N ARG A 85 -36.72 -13.92 24.42
CA ARG A 85 -37.25 -13.77 25.76
C ARG A 85 -36.34 -12.92 26.69
N LEU A 86 -35.76 -11.83 26.18
CA LEU A 86 -34.83 -10.99 26.93
C LEU A 86 -35.42 -10.44 28.23
N ASP A 87 -36.66 -9.99 28.21
CA ASP A 87 -37.36 -9.43 29.36
C ASP A 87 -37.52 -10.43 30.52
N GLU A 88 -37.67 -11.72 30.24
CA GLU A 88 -37.67 -12.82 31.20
C GLU A 88 -36.24 -13.24 31.57
N LEU A 89 -35.33 -13.28 30.59
CA LEU A 89 -33.91 -13.65 30.78
C LEU A 89 -33.23 -12.75 31.82
N LEU A 90 -33.54 -11.48 31.80
CA LEU A 90 -32.96 -10.50 32.74
C LEU A 90 -33.42 -10.75 34.18
N LYS A 91 -34.59 -11.34 34.38
CA LYS A 91 -35.21 -11.56 35.70
C LYS A 91 -34.90 -12.96 36.25
N THR A 92 -34.45 -13.90 35.42
CA THR A 92 -34.23 -15.27 35.87
C THR A 92 -32.95 -15.45 36.68
N THR A 93 -33.03 -16.30 37.69
CA THR A 93 -31.87 -16.81 38.46
C THR A 93 -31.50 -18.25 38.06
N LEU A 94 -32.26 -18.87 37.17
CA LEU A 94 -32.00 -20.23 36.71
C LEU A 94 -30.75 -20.30 35.81
N PRO A 95 -30.08 -21.44 35.76
CA PRO A 95 -29.06 -21.66 34.76
C PRO A 95 -29.66 -21.59 33.34
N ILE A 96 -28.91 -21.06 32.39
CA ILE A 96 -29.39 -20.75 31.05
C ILE A 96 -29.06 -21.88 30.12
N ALA A 97 -30.07 -22.41 29.41
CA ALA A 97 -29.91 -23.30 28.28
C ALA A 97 -30.14 -22.52 26.96
N VAL A 98 -29.19 -22.59 26.03
CA VAL A 98 -29.24 -21.88 24.75
C VAL A 98 -29.46 -22.89 23.64
N ALA A 99 -30.63 -22.89 23.02
CA ALA A 99 -31.02 -23.80 21.95
C ALA A 99 -30.68 -23.24 20.55
N GLU A 100 -30.75 -24.11 19.49
CA GLU A 100 -30.51 -23.70 18.10
C GLU A 100 -31.55 -22.76 17.50
N GLY A 101 -32.77 -22.80 18.03
CA GLY A 101 -33.88 -21.98 17.53
C GLY A 101 -34.98 -21.78 18.54
N GLU A 102 -35.91 -20.88 18.21
CA GLU A 102 -36.98 -20.43 19.09
C GLU A 102 -37.88 -21.57 19.52
N LYS A 103 -38.22 -22.49 18.57
CA LYS A 103 -39.05 -23.69 18.83
C LYS A 103 -38.39 -24.60 19.85
N CYS A 104 -37.07 -24.85 19.68
CA CYS A 104 -36.31 -25.68 20.61
C CYS A 104 -36.27 -25.05 22.01
N ALA A 105 -36.11 -23.74 22.09
CA ALA A 105 -36.14 -23.02 23.36
C ALA A 105 -37.51 -23.12 24.08
N ASP A 106 -38.63 -22.97 23.34
CA ASP A 106 -39.95 -23.09 23.91
C ASP A 106 -40.30 -24.49 24.38
N ILE A 107 -39.89 -25.53 23.63
CA ILE A 107 -40.10 -26.92 24.03
C ILE A 107 -39.16 -27.26 25.19
N GLY A 108 -37.90 -26.85 25.14
CA GLY A 108 -36.96 -27.03 26.24
C GLY A 108 -37.47 -26.42 27.54
N GLN A 109 -38.06 -25.23 27.48
CA GLN A 109 -38.66 -24.57 28.64
C GLN A 109 -39.83 -25.36 29.26
N LYS A 110 -40.60 -26.06 28.42
CA LYS A 110 -41.72 -26.90 28.90
C LYS A 110 -41.20 -28.21 29.50
N LEU A 111 -40.23 -28.86 28.90
CA LEU A 111 -39.73 -30.16 29.31
C LEU A 111 -38.74 -30.11 30.47
N PHE A 112 -37.96 -29.02 30.53
CA PHE A 112 -36.88 -28.83 31.52
C PHE A 112 -37.01 -27.45 32.16
N PRO A 113 -38.04 -27.17 32.98
CA PRO A 113 -38.32 -25.89 33.59
C PRO A 113 -37.29 -25.46 34.62
N GLU A 114 -36.40 -26.35 35.04
CA GLU A 114 -35.27 -26.07 35.93
C GLU A 114 -34.16 -25.24 35.23
N TYR A 115 -34.21 -25.08 33.91
CA TYR A 115 -33.36 -24.19 33.12
C TYR A 115 -34.19 -23.07 32.50
N PHE A 116 -33.58 -21.90 32.32
CA PHE A 116 -34.19 -20.85 31.50
C PHE A 116 -33.69 -21.01 30.05
N TRP A 117 -34.61 -21.21 29.12
CA TRP A 117 -34.28 -21.47 27.72
C TRP A 117 -34.40 -20.21 26.88
N THR A 118 -33.35 -19.94 26.12
CA THR A 118 -33.27 -18.85 25.15
C THR A 118 -32.57 -19.31 23.86
N THR A 119 -32.52 -18.41 22.88
CA THR A 119 -31.83 -18.56 21.64
C THR A 119 -31.54 -17.19 21.03
N TRP A 120 -30.93 -17.18 19.86
CA TRP A 120 -30.68 -15.97 19.09
C TRP A 120 -31.30 -16.05 17.69
N GLN A 121 -31.54 -14.87 17.07
CA GLN A 121 -32.11 -14.81 15.73
C GLN A 121 -31.09 -15.09 14.63
N GLY A 122 -31.51 -15.85 13.62
CA GLY A 122 -30.78 -15.96 12.34
C GLY A 122 -29.93 -17.20 12.17
N GLY A 123 -30.11 -18.21 13.05
CA GLY A 123 -29.43 -19.52 12.95
C GLY A 123 -27.95 -19.48 13.31
N ARG A 124 -27.29 -20.62 13.13
CA ARG A 124 -25.92 -20.92 13.64
C ARG A 124 -24.86 -19.85 13.29
N SER A 125 -24.93 -19.23 12.11
CA SER A 125 -23.91 -18.28 11.63
C SER A 125 -23.99 -16.89 12.21
N ASN A 126 -25.12 -16.49 12.80
CA ASN A 126 -25.38 -15.10 13.23
C ASN A 126 -25.36 -14.91 14.76
N GLY A 127 -24.87 -15.89 15.50
CA GLY A 127 -24.85 -15.85 16.97
C GLY A 127 -24.08 -14.66 17.55
N LEU A 128 -23.04 -14.17 16.89
CA LEU A 128 -22.23 -13.04 17.37
C LEU A 128 -22.89 -11.67 17.21
N ASP A 129 -23.95 -11.55 16.42
CA ASP A 129 -24.67 -10.29 16.19
C ASP A 129 -25.62 -9.89 17.33
N ASN A 130 -25.66 -10.70 18.40
CA ASN A 130 -26.59 -10.53 19.51
C ASN A 130 -25.86 -10.04 20.76
N ASP A 131 -26.63 -9.41 21.66
CA ASP A 131 -26.11 -8.91 22.93
C ASP A 131 -25.99 -10.04 23.96
N TRP A 132 -24.81 -10.59 24.09
CA TRP A 132 -24.47 -11.61 25.10
C TRP A 132 -24.00 -11.02 26.42
N SER A 133 -23.82 -9.70 26.53
CA SER A 133 -23.42 -9.04 27.77
C SER A 133 -24.47 -9.24 28.88
N VAL A 134 -25.74 -9.39 28.48
CA VAL A 134 -26.88 -9.62 29.37
C VAL A 134 -26.84 -10.94 30.17
N VAL A 135 -25.99 -11.89 29.73
CA VAL A 135 -25.82 -13.18 30.41
C VAL A 135 -24.46 -13.30 31.09
N LYS A 136 -23.66 -12.23 31.13
CA LYS A 136 -22.38 -12.24 31.85
C LYS A 136 -22.55 -12.57 33.32
N GLY A 137 -21.73 -13.53 33.78
CA GLY A 137 -21.80 -14.02 35.18
C GLY A 137 -22.89 -15.04 35.45
N LYS A 138 -23.73 -15.42 34.47
CA LYS A 138 -24.72 -16.48 34.58
C LYS A 138 -24.13 -17.84 34.14
N ASP A 139 -24.72 -18.94 34.65
CA ASP A 139 -24.37 -20.30 34.20
C ASP A 139 -25.06 -20.58 32.85
N ILE A 140 -24.28 -20.77 31.79
CA ILE A 140 -24.77 -20.86 30.41
C ILE A 140 -24.34 -22.18 29.82
N THR A 141 -25.25 -22.93 29.22
CA THR A 141 -24.98 -24.17 28.49
C THR A 141 -25.65 -24.13 27.12
N PHE A 142 -24.86 -24.34 26.08
CA PHE A 142 -25.34 -24.45 24.71
C PHE A 142 -25.82 -25.87 24.42
N VAL A 143 -27.02 -25.98 23.88
CA VAL A 143 -27.71 -27.23 23.55
C VAL A 143 -27.93 -27.29 22.05
N SER A 144 -27.03 -28.01 21.34
CA SER A 144 -27.12 -28.21 19.89
C SER A 144 -28.01 -29.42 19.55
N ASP A 145 -28.57 -29.44 18.34
CA ASP A 145 -29.12 -30.65 17.75
C ASP A 145 -28.02 -31.70 17.53
N VAL A 146 -28.39 -32.96 17.47
CA VAL A 146 -27.45 -34.07 17.29
C VAL A 146 -27.47 -34.49 15.82
N ASP A 147 -26.56 -33.94 15.03
CA ASP A 147 -26.41 -34.26 13.61
C ASP A 147 -25.57 -35.53 13.38
N HIS A 148 -25.84 -36.25 12.29
CA HIS A 148 -25.08 -37.45 11.88
C HIS A 148 -23.58 -37.14 11.73
N ASP A 149 -23.21 -35.93 11.19
CA ASP A 149 -21.83 -35.51 10.98
C ASP A 149 -21.25 -34.69 12.15
N GLY A 150 -22.01 -34.55 13.24
CA GLY A 150 -21.62 -33.78 14.44
C GLY A 150 -21.44 -32.29 14.19
N LYS A 151 -22.00 -31.76 13.10
CA LYS A 151 -21.81 -30.36 12.67
C LYS A 151 -22.42 -29.37 13.64
N GLY A 152 -23.60 -29.63 14.17
CA GLY A 152 -24.26 -28.77 15.18
C GLY A 152 -23.37 -28.55 16.40
N LYS A 153 -22.89 -29.63 17.02
CA LYS A 153 -21.98 -29.56 18.17
C LYS A 153 -20.71 -28.75 17.86
N LYS A 154 -20.09 -28.99 16.68
CA LYS A 154 -18.89 -28.24 16.25
C LYS A 154 -19.14 -26.73 16.11
N GLU A 155 -20.24 -26.34 15.47
CA GLU A 155 -20.58 -24.92 15.30
C GLU A 155 -20.91 -24.23 16.64
N PHE A 156 -21.64 -24.91 17.54
CA PHE A 156 -21.91 -24.41 18.88
C PHE A 156 -20.64 -24.29 19.74
N THR A 157 -19.75 -25.27 19.67
CA THR A 157 -18.44 -25.21 20.33
C THR A 157 -17.64 -24.00 19.86
N LYS A 158 -17.63 -23.74 18.56
CA LYS A 158 -16.96 -22.58 17.98
C LYS A 158 -17.60 -21.26 18.42
N LEU A 159 -18.92 -21.20 18.47
CA LEU A 159 -19.66 -20.01 18.94
C LEU A 159 -19.39 -19.76 20.43
N ALA A 160 -19.51 -20.78 21.29
CA ALA A 160 -19.26 -20.67 22.72
C ALA A 160 -17.83 -20.17 23.02
N ARG A 161 -16.81 -20.71 22.32
CA ARG A 161 -15.42 -20.22 22.44
C ARG A 161 -15.30 -18.73 22.11
N LYS A 162 -15.92 -18.27 21.00
CA LYS A 162 -15.90 -16.84 20.62
C LYS A 162 -16.60 -15.97 21.66
N LEU A 163 -17.72 -16.43 22.17
CA LEU A 163 -18.48 -15.70 23.20
C LEU A 163 -17.72 -15.65 24.53
N ASN A 164 -17.05 -16.74 24.90
CA ASN A 164 -16.19 -16.78 26.08
C ASN A 164 -15.04 -15.78 25.99
N ILE A 165 -14.49 -15.56 24.78
CA ILE A 165 -13.46 -14.56 24.52
C ILE A 165 -14.05 -13.15 24.51
N ASN A 166 -15.09 -12.91 23.70
CA ASN A 166 -15.58 -11.57 23.42
C ASN A 166 -16.35 -10.93 24.58
N PHE A 167 -17.02 -11.75 25.38
CA PHE A 167 -17.90 -11.30 26.48
C PHE A 167 -17.45 -11.80 27.85
N GLU A 168 -16.29 -12.49 27.92
CA GLU A 168 -15.76 -13.09 29.16
C GLU A 168 -16.78 -14.02 29.83
N LEU A 169 -17.46 -14.84 29.02
CA LEU A 169 -18.43 -15.83 29.49
C LEU A 169 -17.72 -17.14 29.86
N ASN A 170 -18.44 -18.01 30.59
CA ASN A 170 -18.05 -19.40 30.84
C ASN A 170 -19.07 -20.36 30.21
N ALA A 171 -19.44 -20.09 28.96
CA ALA A 171 -20.43 -20.87 28.25
C ALA A 171 -19.95 -22.30 28.02
N LYS A 172 -20.77 -23.27 28.42
CA LYS A 172 -20.53 -24.69 28.34
C LYS A 172 -21.21 -25.28 27.11
N ILE A 173 -20.78 -26.48 26.71
CA ILE A 173 -21.47 -27.31 25.69
C ILE A 173 -22.04 -28.53 26.36
N VAL A 174 -23.32 -28.80 26.11
CA VAL A 174 -23.98 -29.99 26.62
C VAL A 174 -23.31 -31.28 26.05
N ASN A 175 -23.17 -32.26 26.88
CA ASN A 175 -22.63 -33.58 26.46
C ASN A 175 -23.76 -34.57 26.22
N LEU A 176 -24.40 -34.50 25.03
CA LEU A 176 -25.46 -35.41 24.63
C LEU A 176 -24.90 -36.69 23.99
N PRO A 177 -25.68 -37.79 23.98
CA PRO A 177 -25.35 -38.97 23.22
C PRO A 177 -25.10 -38.69 21.75
N THR A 178 -24.28 -39.49 21.12
CA THR A 178 -24.00 -39.39 19.69
C THR A 178 -25.20 -39.80 18.85
N PHE A 179 -25.27 -39.30 17.62
CA PHE A 179 -26.32 -39.70 16.67
C PHE A 179 -26.44 -41.21 16.53
N THR A 180 -25.33 -41.93 16.49
CA THR A 180 -25.27 -43.39 16.38
C THR A 180 -25.91 -44.07 17.59
N GLU A 181 -25.70 -43.55 18.80
CA GLU A 181 -26.31 -44.09 20.03
C GLU A 181 -27.82 -43.83 20.03
N ILE A 182 -28.25 -42.63 19.63
CA ILE A 182 -29.69 -42.28 19.49
C ILE A 182 -30.36 -43.18 18.45
N MET A 183 -29.72 -43.40 17.31
CA MET A 183 -30.22 -44.30 16.27
C MET A 183 -30.42 -45.73 16.74
N LYS A 184 -29.48 -46.22 17.52
CA LYS A 184 -29.56 -47.55 18.14
C LYS A 184 -30.73 -47.62 19.12
N TRP A 185 -30.86 -46.65 20.02
CA TRP A 185 -31.94 -46.61 20.99
C TRP A 185 -33.33 -46.54 20.31
N TYR A 186 -33.44 -45.71 19.26
CA TYR A 186 -34.68 -45.61 18.50
C TYR A 186 -35.07 -46.94 17.84
N LYS A 187 -34.10 -47.63 17.23
CA LYS A 187 -34.30 -48.93 16.60
C LYS A 187 -34.70 -50.00 17.61
N ASP A 188 -34.05 -50.03 18.76
CA ASP A 188 -34.36 -50.99 19.84
C ASP A 188 -35.79 -50.76 20.37
N ALA A 189 -36.25 -49.49 20.42
CA ALA A 189 -37.59 -49.17 20.89
C ALA A 189 -38.70 -49.37 19.87
N ASN A 190 -38.45 -49.09 18.61
CA ASN A 190 -39.48 -49.01 17.59
C ASN A 190 -39.39 -50.10 16.53
N GLU A 191 -38.41 -51.00 16.60
CA GLU A 191 -38.12 -52.05 15.62
C GLU A 191 -37.96 -51.50 14.17
N LYS A 192 -37.64 -50.21 14.03
CA LYS A 192 -37.48 -49.47 12.78
C LYS A 192 -36.26 -48.58 12.81
N ASP A 193 -35.70 -48.32 11.63
CA ASP A 193 -34.61 -47.34 11.53
C ASP A 193 -35.14 -45.93 11.73
N TYR A 194 -34.34 -45.06 12.33
CA TYR A 194 -34.68 -43.64 12.54
C TYR A 194 -34.81 -42.92 11.18
N PRO A 195 -35.88 -42.17 10.94
CA PRO A 195 -36.26 -41.72 9.61
C PRO A 195 -35.53 -40.42 9.14
N LYS A 196 -34.67 -39.82 10.00
CA LYS A 196 -34.02 -38.54 9.72
C LYS A 196 -32.49 -38.65 9.82
N ASP A 197 -31.80 -37.67 9.21
CA ASP A 197 -30.32 -37.55 9.25
C ASP A 197 -29.81 -36.73 10.46
N SER A 198 -30.71 -36.13 11.24
CA SER A 198 -30.41 -35.40 12.48
C SER A 198 -31.53 -35.61 13.48
N TRP A 199 -31.14 -35.68 14.75
CA TRP A 199 -32.06 -35.68 15.87
C TRP A 199 -32.30 -34.25 16.33
N ASP A 200 -33.55 -33.77 16.19
CA ASP A 200 -33.99 -32.44 16.61
C ASP A 200 -34.48 -32.51 18.07
N ASN A 201 -33.81 -31.83 18.97
CA ASN A 201 -34.12 -31.83 20.39
C ASN A 201 -35.44 -31.14 20.75
N ALA A 202 -36.21 -30.64 19.76
CA ALA A 202 -37.55 -30.13 19.92
C ALA A 202 -38.67 -31.08 19.47
N ASP A 203 -38.42 -31.82 18.37
CA ASP A 203 -39.46 -32.62 17.70
C ASP A 203 -39.30 -34.13 17.92
N ASP A 204 -38.09 -34.59 18.28
CA ASP A 204 -37.69 -35.99 18.15
C ASP A 204 -37.52 -36.71 19.50
N TRP A 205 -38.04 -36.15 20.61
CA TRP A 205 -38.06 -36.86 21.90
C TRP A 205 -38.92 -38.13 21.82
N PHE A 206 -38.37 -39.23 22.32
CA PHE A 206 -39.05 -40.48 22.41
C PHE A 206 -38.78 -41.18 23.76
N ASP A 207 -39.61 -42.15 24.15
CA ASP A 207 -39.66 -42.71 25.51
C ASP A 207 -38.36 -43.30 26.06
N GLN A 208 -37.46 -43.79 25.15
CA GLN A 208 -36.16 -44.32 25.58
C GLN A 208 -35.08 -43.27 25.79
N TYR A 209 -35.25 -42.09 25.16
CA TYR A 209 -34.40 -40.96 25.48
C TYR A 209 -34.97 -40.21 26.67
N THR A 210 -34.54 -40.62 27.84
CA THR A 210 -35.14 -40.10 29.08
C THR A 210 -34.73 -38.67 29.38
N HIS A 211 -35.59 -37.93 30.06
CA HIS A 211 -35.26 -36.58 30.54
C HIS A 211 -34.02 -36.61 31.46
N GLU A 212 -33.73 -37.76 32.10
CA GLU A 212 -32.56 -37.91 32.95
C GLU A 212 -31.25 -37.97 32.14
N ASP A 213 -31.26 -38.58 30.95
CA ASP A 213 -30.08 -38.57 30.05
C ASP A 213 -29.73 -37.13 29.63
N PHE A 214 -30.74 -36.28 29.37
CA PHE A 214 -30.50 -34.87 29.10
C PHE A 214 -29.94 -34.15 30.33
N ARG A 215 -30.50 -34.34 31.51
CA ARG A 215 -30.02 -33.76 32.77
C ARG A 215 -28.60 -34.18 33.07
N GLU A 216 -28.26 -35.44 32.82
CA GLU A 216 -26.89 -35.94 32.95
C GLU A 216 -25.97 -35.30 31.95
N GLY A 217 -26.41 -35.11 30.69
CA GLY A 217 -25.64 -34.36 29.66
C GLY A 217 -25.41 -32.89 30.06
N MET A 218 -26.37 -32.26 30.70
CA MET A 218 -26.22 -30.88 31.23
C MET A 218 -25.24 -30.86 32.42
N ARG A 219 -25.31 -31.85 33.34
CA ARG A 219 -24.36 -31.97 34.48
C ARG A 219 -22.92 -32.19 33.98
N ARG A 220 -22.75 -32.92 32.90
CA ARG A 220 -21.44 -33.20 32.25
C ARG A 220 -21.05 -32.14 31.20
N ALA A 221 -21.80 -31.03 31.11
CA ALA A 221 -21.48 -29.97 30.19
C ALA A 221 -20.14 -29.32 30.56
N GLU A 222 -19.27 -29.20 29.56
CA GLU A 222 -17.92 -28.68 29.75
C GLU A 222 -17.77 -27.34 29.05
N VAL A 223 -17.02 -26.45 29.68
CA VAL A 223 -16.51 -25.27 28.99
C VAL A 223 -15.56 -25.77 27.90
N PRO A 224 -15.82 -25.47 26.63
CA PRO A 224 -14.92 -25.92 25.56
C PRO A 224 -13.53 -25.37 25.83
N VAL A 225 -12.57 -26.30 25.87
CA VAL A 225 -11.19 -26.15 26.36
C VAL A 225 -10.75 -24.70 26.55
N PRO A 226 -10.42 -24.29 27.79
CA PRO A 226 -10.00 -22.92 28.05
C PRO A 226 -8.74 -22.59 27.23
N LEU A 227 -8.55 -21.29 26.99
CA LEU A 227 -7.43 -20.66 26.31
C LEU A 227 -6.00 -21.06 26.75
N GLY A 228 -5.84 -22.00 27.67
CA GLY A 228 -4.54 -22.49 28.12
C GLY A 228 -3.66 -23.14 27.02
N GLU A 229 -4.26 -23.55 25.89
CA GLU A 229 -3.53 -23.96 24.68
C GLU A 229 -3.13 -22.75 23.80
N PHE A 230 -3.50 -21.54 24.17
CA PHE A 230 -3.13 -20.30 23.48
C PHE A 230 -1.93 -19.58 24.12
N GLN A 231 -1.09 -20.25 24.91
CA GLN A 231 0.10 -19.60 25.50
C GLN A 231 0.96 -18.90 24.44
N ASP A 232 1.13 -19.52 23.28
CA ASP A 232 1.88 -18.91 22.17
C ASP A 232 1.21 -17.62 21.64
N ILE A 233 -0.13 -17.61 21.54
CA ILE A 233 -0.87 -16.43 21.10
C ILE A 233 -0.81 -15.34 22.16
N GLU A 234 -0.97 -15.68 23.42
CA GLU A 234 -0.94 -14.73 24.52
C GLU A 234 0.44 -14.06 24.64
N THR A 235 1.49 -14.85 24.53
CA THR A 235 2.86 -14.36 24.50
C THR A 235 3.06 -13.41 23.31
N ASP A 236 2.68 -13.81 22.10
CA ASP A 236 2.84 -12.99 20.89
C ASP A 236 2.06 -11.66 20.95
N VAL A 237 0.90 -11.63 21.66
CA VAL A 237 0.15 -10.40 21.91
C VAL A 237 0.82 -9.53 22.97
N GLN A 238 1.27 -10.12 24.09
CA GLN A 238 1.95 -9.39 25.17
C GLN A 238 3.28 -8.79 24.69
N GLU A 239 4.03 -9.52 23.88
CA GLU A 239 5.28 -9.04 23.26
C GLU A 239 5.01 -8.06 22.09
N GLY A 240 3.74 -7.87 21.71
CA GLY A 240 3.34 -6.97 20.66
C GLY A 240 3.92 -7.35 19.29
N LYS A 241 4.02 -8.63 18.99
CA LYS A 241 4.60 -9.20 17.77
C LYS A 241 3.89 -8.75 16.50
N TYR A 242 2.56 -8.64 16.56
CA TYR A 242 1.75 -8.25 15.41
C TYR A 242 1.20 -6.85 15.52
N ILE A 243 1.12 -6.16 14.36
CA ILE A 243 0.42 -4.88 14.20
C ILE A 243 -0.69 -5.07 13.18
N PHE A 244 -1.91 -4.68 13.53
CA PHE A 244 -3.06 -4.71 12.62
C PHE A 244 -3.15 -3.43 11.79
N ILE A 245 -3.30 -3.56 10.45
CA ILE A 245 -3.37 -2.46 9.49
C ILE A 245 -4.78 -2.39 8.90
N ALA A 246 -5.55 -1.37 9.29
CA ALA A 246 -6.97 -1.26 8.94
C ALA A 246 -7.23 -0.98 7.45
N SER A 247 -6.45 -0.09 6.83
CA SER A 247 -6.70 0.36 5.44
C SER A 247 -6.31 -0.65 4.36
N SER A 248 -5.62 -1.73 4.71
CA SER A 248 -5.02 -2.65 3.75
C SER A 248 -5.73 -4.01 3.67
N GLY A 249 -7.06 -4.03 3.84
CA GLY A 249 -7.82 -5.28 3.70
C GLY A 249 -7.59 -6.29 4.84
N ARG A 250 -7.46 -5.80 6.07
CA ARG A 250 -7.19 -6.60 7.28
C ARG A 250 -5.89 -7.38 7.21
N LEU A 251 -4.79 -6.67 7.15
CA LEU A 251 -3.45 -7.25 7.20
C LEU A 251 -2.86 -7.15 8.60
N TYR A 252 -2.15 -8.18 8.99
CA TYR A 252 -1.32 -8.24 10.19
C TYR A 252 0.14 -8.18 9.77
N TYR A 253 0.89 -7.26 10.34
CA TYR A 253 2.33 -7.16 10.15
C TYR A 253 3.06 -7.85 11.30
N ASP A 254 3.82 -8.91 10.99
CA ASP A 254 4.71 -9.59 11.91
C ASP A 254 6.04 -8.80 11.97
N LYS A 255 6.33 -8.20 13.13
CA LYS A 255 7.52 -7.37 13.34
C LYS A 255 8.83 -8.16 13.32
N GLU A 256 8.79 -9.44 13.71
CA GLU A 256 9.97 -10.28 13.76
C GLU A 256 10.35 -10.81 12.37
N LYS A 257 9.37 -11.30 11.64
CA LYS A 257 9.58 -11.91 10.32
C LYS A 257 9.56 -10.91 9.17
N ASP A 258 9.09 -9.68 9.42
CA ASP A 258 8.91 -8.64 8.39
C ASP A 258 7.98 -9.08 7.24
N ILE A 259 6.91 -9.77 7.57
CA ILE A 259 5.93 -10.27 6.60
C ILE A 259 4.53 -9.79 6.94
N TYR A 260 3.66 -9.80 5.92
CA TYR A 260 2.23 -9.56 6.07
C TYR A 260 1.46 -10.85 6.00
N SER A 261 0.45 -10.97 6.85
CA SER A 261 -0.46 -12.10 6.88
C SER A 261 -1.91 -11.62 6.91
N LYS A 262 -2.80 -12.36 6.26
CA LYS A 262 -4.24 -12.15 6.32
C LYS A 262 -4.84 -12.90 7.52
N ASP A 263 -6.09 -12.56 7.88
CA ASP A 263 -6.86 -13.25 8.92
C ASP A 263 -6.75 -14.80 8.82
N ILE A 264 -6.92 -15.32 7.61
CA ILE A 264 -6.87 -16.76 7.35
C ILE A 264 -5.48 -17.34 7.67
N GLU A 265 -4.41 -16.65 7.25
CA GLU A 265 -3.03 -17.08 7.44
C GLU A 265 -2.66 -17.05 8.91
N ILE A 266 -3.01 -15.97 9.63
CA ILE A 266 -2.82 -15.88 11.09
C ILE A 266 -3.57 -17.00 11.80
N ASN A 267 -4.84 -17.20 11.47
CA ASN A 267 -5.63 -18.27 12.08
C ASN A 267 -5.09 -19.68 11.77
N GLN A 268 -4.42 -19.87 10.62
CA GLN A 268 -3.74 -21.12 10.27
C GLN A 268 -2.43 -21.33 11.05
N LEU A 269 -1.66 -20.27 11.29
CA LEU A 269 -0.42 -20.34 12.06
C LEU A 269 -0.65 -20.87 13.49
N TYR A 270 -1.77 -20.48 14.11
CA TYR A 270 -2.14 -20.90 15.45
C TYR A 270 -3.10 -22.10 15.44
N LYS A 271 -3.28 -22.76 14.29
CA LYS A 271 -4.11 -23.94 14.14
C LYS A 271 -3.33 -25.17 14.57
N ARG A 272 -3.34 -25.50 15.83
CA ARG A 272 -2.91 -26.81 16.32
C ARG A 272 -4.04 -27.84 16.28
N ASP A 273 -5.30 -27.37 16.29
CA ASP A 273 -6.50 -28.19 16.18
C ASP A 273 -7.45 -27.64 15.12
N SER A 274 -8.11 -28.51 14.35
CA SER A 274 -9.06 -28.13 13.29
C SER A 274 -10.28 -27.35 13.80
N GLU A 275 -10.60 -27.50 15.08
CA GLU A 275 -11.73 -26.80 15.72
C GLU A 275 -11.43 -25.33 16.06
N LEU A 276 -10.15 -24.94 16.14
CA LEU A 276 -9.71 -23.59 16.54
C LEU A 276 -9.52 -22.63 15.36
N SER A 277 -9.79 -23.08 14.12
CA SER A 277 -9.63 -22.22 12.95
C SER A 277 -10.54 -20.98 13.03
N GLY A 278 -9.94 -19.78 13.02
CA GLY A 278 -10.64 -18.50 13.04
C GLY A 278 -10.72 -17.79 14.39
N LEU A 279 -10.06 -18.29 15.43
CA LEU A 279 -10.08 -17.69 16.77
C LEU A 279 -8.89 -16.78 17.07
N ALA A 280 -7.72 -17.00 16.47
CA ALA A 280 -6.52 -16.22 16.77
C ALA A 280 -6.70 -14.71 16.52
N THR A 281 -7.24 -14.35 15.38
CA THR A 281 -7.49 -12.94 15.04
C THR A 281 -8.54 -12.30 15.96
N THR A 282 -9.58 -13.05 16.33
CA THR A 282 -10.58 -12.60 17.32
C THR A 282 -9.91 -12.31 18.67
N TYR A 283 -9.04 -13.21 19.11
CA TYR A 283 -8.30 -13.03 20.37
C TYR A 283 -7.37 -11.81 20.31
N PHE A 284 -6.65 -11.60 19.22
CA PHE A 284 -5.79 -10.42 19.03
C PHE A 284 -6.56 -9.11 19.21
N HIS A 285 -7.72 -8.98 18.57
CA HIS A 285 -8.55 -7.77 18.70
C HIS A 285 -9.12 -7.58 20.10
N THR A 286 -9.53 -8.66 20.76
CA THR A 286 -10.09 -8.62 22.13
C THR A 286 -9.03 -8.20 23.16
N LYS A 287 -7.79 -8.65 22.98
CA LYS A 287 -6.67 -8.35 23.89
C LYS A 287 -5.91 -7.06 23.55
N GLY A 288 -6.38 -6.30 22.56
CA GLY A 288 -5.85 -4.98 22.23
C GLY A 288 -4.55 -4.98 21.44
N ILE A 289 -4.52 -5.77 20.36
CA ILE A 289 -3.42 -5.71 19.38
C ILE A 289 -3.10 -4.26 18.97
N GLU A 290 -1.82 -3.96 18.76
CA GLU A 290 -1.40 -2.66 18.22
C GLU A 290 -2.09 -2.40 16.87
N TYR A 291 -2.73 -1.24 16.76
CA TYR A 291 -3.54 -0.86 15.62
C TYR A 291 -2.93 0.33 14.90
N VAL A 292 -2.89 0.28 13.56
CA VAL A 292 -2.51 1.40 12.70
C VAL A 292 -3.51 1.58 11.56
N ASP A 293 -3.72 2.82 11.15
CA ASP A 293 -4.66 3.16 10.08
C ASP A 293 -4.13 2.75 8.71
N ARG A 294 -2.85 3.00 8.47
CA ARG A 294 -2.19 2.78 7.18
C ARG A 294 -0.70 2.51 7.35
N GLN A 295 -0.04 2.19 6.25
CA GLN A 295 1.40 2.01 6.20
C GLN A 295 2.09 3.08 5.36
N THR A 296 3.38 3.31 5.63
CA THR A 296 4.26 4.23 4.89
C THR A 296 5.69 3.71 4.89
N PHE A 297 6.54 4.37 4.12
CA PHE A 297 7.97 4.15 4.15
C PHE A 297 8.69 5.49 4.28
N ARG A 298 9.05 5.88 5.50
CA ARG A 298 9.68 7.18 5.81
C ARG A 298 11.00 6.99 6.54
N PRO A 299 12.12 7.16 5.84
CA PRO A 299 13.43 7.06 6.45
C PRO A 299 13.59 8.00 7.67
N GLY A 300 14.38 7.58 8.65
CA GLY A 300 14.64 8.38 9.86
C GLY A 300 13.48 8.48 10.87
N LYS A 301 12.28 7.96 10.55
CA LYS A 301 11.13 7.99 11.47
C LYS A 301 10.96 6.65 12.18
N PRO A 302 10.36 6.63 13.40
CA PRO A 302 10.13 5.42 14.18
C PRO A 302 9.13 4.47 13.48
N LEU A 303 9.06 3.22 13.97
CA LEU A 303 8.17 2.18 13.45
C LEU A 303 6.70 2.61 13.43
N ILE A 304 6.24 3.29 14.48
CA ILE A 304 4.90 3.88 14.56
C ILE A 304 5.03 5.40 14.53
N ILE A 305 4.37 6.02 13.56
CA ILE A 305 4.30 7.47 13.40
C ILE A 305 2.90 7.92 13.80
N ASN A 306 2.82 8.88 14.73
CA ASN A 306 1.55 9.50 15.13
C ASN A 306 1.36 10.81 14.35
N GLU A 307 0.31 10.90 13.55
CA GLU A 307 -0.08 12.11 12.79
C GLU A 307 -1.51 12.52 13.18
N GLY A 308 -1.63 13.48 14.07
CA GLY A 308 -2.92 13.88 14.61
C GLY A 308 -3.61 12.72 15.33
N LYS A 309 -4.76 12.26 14.80
CA LYS A 309 -5.49 11.09 15.34
C LYS A 309 -5.08 9.77 14.67
N SER A 310 -4.25 9.82 13.63
CA SER A 310 -3.85 8.63 12.88
C SER A 310 -2.54 8.05 13.38
N LYS A 311 -2.48 6.72 13.46
CA LYS A 311 -1.26 5.94 13.66
C LYS A 311 -0.86 5.29 12.33
N ILE A 312 0.41 5.37 11.98
CA ILE A 312 0.94 4.92 10.69
C ILE A 312 2.09 3.96 10.93
N LEU A 313 2.05 2.78 10.32
CA LEU A 313 3.17 1.84 10.32
C LEU A 313 4.26 2.32 9.36
N ASN A 314 5.44 2.58 9.86
CA ASN A 314 6.62 2.89 9.06
C ASN A 314 7.47 1.64 8.85
N LYS A 315 7.63 1.23 7.61
CA LYS A 315 8.40 0.03 7.26
C LYS A 315 9.91 0.25 7.16
N TYR A 316 10.37 1.48 7.22
CA TYR A 316 11.81 1.77 7.21
C TYR A 316 12.49 1.19 8.45
N LYS A 317 13.60 0.47 8.23
CA LYS A 317 14.47 -0.04 9.28
C LYS A 317 15.83 0.60 9.16
N ALA A 318 16.17 1.44 10.13
CA ALA A 318 17.50 2.03 10.16
C ALA A 318 18.56 0.92 10.15
N PRO A 319 19.57 0.97 9.26
CA PRO A 319 20.65 0.00 9.31
C PRO A 319 21.41 0.14 10.63
N THR A 320 21.59 -0.98 11.30
CA THR A 320 22.32 -1.07 12.58
C THR A 320 23.64 -1.78 12.34
N PHE A 321 24.73 -1.12 12.74
CA PHE A 321 26.06 -1.66 12.73
C PHE A 321 26.72 -1.42 14.10
N ASP A 322 27.47 -2.40 14.57
CA ASP A 322 28.29 -2.24 15.76
C ASP A 322 29.39 -1.21 15.49
N GLU A 323 29.75 -0.43 16.51
CA GLU A 323 30.92 0.42 16.40
C GLU A 323 32.18 -0.44 16.22
N PRO A 324 32.94 -0.22 15.14
CA PRO A 324 34.09 -1.06 14.87
C PRO A 324 35.17 -0.85 15.95
N LYS A 325 35.55 -1.93 16.68
CA LYS A 325 36.64 -1.91 17.64
C LYS A 325 37.96 -1.43 17.04
N LYS A 326 38.15 -1.67 15.72
CA LYS A 326 39.24 -1.19 14.91
C LYS A 326 38.71 -0.88 13.53
N VAL A 327 38.80 0.37 13.11
CA VAL A 327 38.42 0.80 11.75
C VAL A 327 39.38 0.17 10.74
N LYS A 328 38.85 -0.58 9.80
CA LYS A 328 39.62 -1.16 8.69
C LYS A 328 39.81 -0.13 7.57
N ASP A 329 40.84 -0.38 6.76
CA ASP A 329 41.09 0.41 5.55
C ASP A 329 39.92 0.27 4.56
N ILE A 330 39.42 1.39 4.07
CA ILE A 330 38.32 1.50 3.09
C ILE A 330 38.80 1.81 1.67
N SER A 331 40.12 1.87 1.44
CA SER A 331 40.70 2.21 0.14
C SER A 331 40.21 1.29 -0.98
N TRP A 332 39.90 0.03 -0.66
CA TRP A 332 39.34 -0.94 -1.62
C TRP A 332 38.02 -0.43 -2.22
N PHE A 333 37.18 0.25 -1.44
CA PHE A 333 35.91 0.79 -1.88
C PHE A 333 36.08 2.16 -2.57
N ARG A 334 36.90 3.04 -2.00
CA ARG A 334 37.23 4.33 -2.63
C ARG A 334 37.88 4.17 -4.00
N ASN A 335 38.78 3.19 -4.15
CA ASN A 335 39.40 2.87 -5.47
C ASN A 335 38.35 2.38 -6.46
N HIS A 336 37.34 1.67 -6.02
CA HIS A 336 36.24 1.27 -6.88
C HIS A 336 35.34 2.46 -7.28
N LEU A 337 35.01 3.36 -6.33
CA LEU A 337 34.32 4.60 -6.66
C LEU A 337 35.14 5.47 -7.63
N LYS A 338 36.48 5.55 -7.44
CA LYS A 338 37.35 6.29 -8.31
C LYS A 338 37.33 5.73 -9.75
N LEU A 339 37.34 4.40 -9.88
CA LEU A 339 37.20 3.74 -11.18
C LEU A 339 35.83 4.09 -11.83
N LEU A 340 34.73 4.02 -11.06
CA LEU A 340 33.39 4.35 -11.55
C LEU A 340 33.22 5.84 -11.86
N ALA A 341 34.03 6.69 -11.26
CA ALA A 341 34.11 8.13 -11.53
C ALA A 341 35.02 8.46 -12.75
N ASN A 342 35.50 7.47 -13.47
CA ASN A 342 36.47 7.66 -14.57
C ASN A 342 37.68 8.50 -14.14
N ASP A 343 38.23 8.25 -12.94
CA ASP A 343 39.30 8.98 -12.29
C ASP A 343 39.07 10.50 -12.08
N ASP A 344 37.88 11.00 -12.36
CA ASP A 344 37.52 12.40 -12.11
C ASP A 344 37.37 12.66 -10.61
N PRO A 345 38.21 13.55 -10.01
CA PRO A 345 38.18 13.80 -8.57
C PRO A 345 36.90 14.51 -8.12
N LYS A 346 36.24 15.31 -8.96
CA LYS A 346 34.99 15.98 -8.63
C LYS A 346 33.83 14.99 -8.60
N ILE A 347 33.77 14.09 -9.59
CA ILE A 347 32.76 13.00 -9.63
C ILE A 347 32.97 12.08 -8.43
N LEU A 348 34.21 11.67 -8.11
CA LEU A 348 34.51 10.85 -6.94
C LEU A 348 34.03 11.51 -5.65
N GLN A 349 34.41 12.78 -5.41
CA GLN A 349 33.97 13.52 -4.22
C GLN A 349 32.42 13.58 -4.14
N THR A 350 31.76 13.84 -5.25
CA THR A 350 30.30 13.87 -5.31
C THR A 350 29.67 12.51 -4.96
N LEU A 351 30.23 11.39 -5.46
CA LEU A 351 29.74 10.05 -5.13
C LEU A 351 29.93 9.73 -3.64
N GLU A 352 31.06 10.14 -3.04
CA GLU A 352 31.29 10.00 -1.60
C GLU A 352 30.30 10.85 -0.79
N ASP A 353 30.04 12.09 -1.20
CA ASP A 353 29.07 13.00 -0.56
C ASP A 353 27.64 12.45 -0.67
N ILE A 354 27.26 11.88 -1.83
CA ILE A 354 25.95 11.23 -2.00
C ILE A 354 25.79 10.08 -1.01
N ILE A 355 26.77 9.17 -0.92
CA ILE A 355 26.71 8.03 0.00
C ILE A 355 26.62 8.49 1.45
N ALA A 356 27.42 9.49 1.81
CA ALA A 356 27.39 10.07 3.14
C ALA A 356 26.04 10.74 3.43
N PHE A 357 25.50 11.51 2.49
CA PHE A 357 24.19 12.16 2.62
C PHE A 357 23.07 11.14 2.82
N ASP A 358 23.01 10.11 1.98
CA ASP A 358 21.99 9.06 2.06
C ASP A 358 22.05 8.30 3.41
N ILE A 359 23.23 8.21 4.07
CA ILE A 359 23.42 7.55 5.38
C ILE A 359 23.21 8.51 6.55
N GLN A 360 23.72 9.74 6.47
CA GLN A 360 23.67 10.70 7.57
C GLN A 360 22.29 11.35 7.71
N LYS A 361 21.59 11.54 6.60
CA LYS A 361 20.34 12.28 6.49
C LYS A 361 19.26 11.51 5.73
N PRO A 362 18.94 10.29 6.17
CA PRO A 362 18.00 9.42 5.46
C PRO A 362 16.58 10.02 5.33
N GLU A 363 16.24 11.01 6.18
CA GLU A 363 14.96 11.74 6.14
C GLU A 363 14.91 12.86 5.09
N GLU A 364 16.06 13.31 4.58
CA GLU A 364 16.12 14.34 3.54
C GLU A 364 16.07 13.72 2.14
N ASN A 365 15.31 14.34 1.24
CA ASN A 365 15.20 13.86 -0.13
C ASN A 365 16.35 14.38 -1.00
N ARG A 366 16.99 13.47 -1.72
CA ARG A 366 17.88 13.80 -2.83
C ARG A 366 17.11 13.74 -4.14
N THR A 367 16.91 14.91 -4.78
CA THR A 367 16.05 15.03 -5.97
C THR A 367 16.76 14.78 -7.30
N PHE A 368 17.76 13.90 -7.30
CA PHE A 368 18.40 13.40 -8.53
C PHE A 368 18.83 11.94 -8.40
N ALA A 369 18.86 11.23 -9.51
CA ALA A 369 19.35 9.87 -9.64
C ALA A 369 20.80 9.86 -10.13
N VAL A 370 21.59 8.84 -9.73
CA VAL A 370 22.89 8.56 -10.28
C VAL A 370 22.77 7.41 -11.27
N VAL A 371 23.22 7.61 -12.51
CA VAL A 371 23.18 6.59 -13.57
C VAL A 371 24.59 6.37 -14.12
N PHE A 372 25.07 5.13 -14.01
CA PHE A 372 26.36 4.72 -14.54
C PHE A 372 26.20 4.08 -15.92
N TYR A 373 26.97 4.57 -16.88
CA TYR A 373 27.11 4.00 -18.20
C TYR A 373 28.49 3.33 -18.36
N SER A 374 28.52 2.15 -18.91
CA SER A 374 29.71 1.46 -19.39
C SER A 374 29.35 0.15 -20.11
N GLY A 375 30.31 -0.49 -20.75
CA GLY A 375 30.17 -1.88 -21.15
C GLY A 375 29.90 -2.84 -19.99
N GLN A 376 29.62 -4.10 -20.29
CA GLN A 376 29.31 -5.11 -19.29
C GLN A 376 30.54 -5.46 -18.42
N GLY A 377 30.25 -5.79 -17.14
CA GLY A 377 31.24 -6.36 -16.22
C GLY A 377 32.24 -5.37 -15.62
N THR A 378 32.02 -4.08 -15.67
CA THR A 378 32.90 -3.04 -15.10
C THR A 378 32.73 -2.82 -13.59
N GLY A 379 31.72 -3.49 -12.93
CA GLY A 379 31.56 -3.44 -11.48
C GLY A 379 30.39 -2.62 -10.98
N LYS A 380 29.51 -2.07 -11.84
CA LYS A 380 28.30 -1.32 -11.43
C LYS A 380 27.47 -2.05 -10.38
N THR A 381 27.10 -3.30 -10.66
CA THR A 381 26.32 -4.14 -9.72
C THR A 381 27.09 -4.46 -8.43
N MET A 382 28.42 -4.48 -8.46
CA MET A 382 29.23 -4.69 -7.27
C MET A 382 29.12 -3.50 -6.31
N LEU A 383 29.14 -2.27 -6.84
CA LEU A 383 28.82 -1.08 -6.05
C LEU A 383 27.43 -1.19 -5.44
N PHE A 384 26.39 -1.48 -6.23
CA PHE A 384 25.02 -1.59 -5.75
C PHE A 384 24.88 -2.60 -4.60
N ASN A 385 25.58 -3.74 -4.70
CA ASN A 385 25.59 -4.75 -3.64
C ASN A 385 26.21 -4.26 -2.32
N VAL A 386 27.21 -3.38 -2.39
CA VAL A 386 27.78 -2.75 -1.19
C VAL A 386 26.83 -1.70 -0.64
N LEU A 387 26.27 -0.82 -1.49
CA LEU A 387 25.31 0.20 -1.08
C LEU A 387 24.08 -0.42 -0.41
N LYS A 388 23.54 -1.52 -0.95
CA LYS A 388 22.42 -2.25 -0.31
C LYS A 388 22.76 -2.75 1.08
N LYS A 389 24.00 -3.09 1.36
CA LYS A 389 24.43 -3.46 2.71
C LYS A 389 24.47 -2.23 3.62
N LEU A 390 25.02 -1.11 3.13
CA LEU A 390 25.09 0.13 3.89
C LEU A 390 23.73 0.74 4.23
N TYR A 391 22.79 0.69 3.27
CA TYR A 391 21.45 1.26 3.41
C TYR A 391 20.47 0.33 4.14
N GLY A 392 20.87 -0.94 4.37
CA GLY A 392 20.01 -2.00 4.89
C GLY A 392 19.19 -2.65 3.76
N LYS A 393 19.36 -3.95 3.59
CA LYS A 393 18.72 -4.70 2.47
C LYS A 393 17.20 -4.57 2.44
N SER A 394 16.56 -4.52 3.62
CA SER A 394 15.10 -4.36 3.74
C SER A 394 14.58 -3.00 3.23
N ASN A 395 15.45 -2.01 3.08
CA ASN A 395 15.12 -0.68 2.58
C ASN A 395 15.37 -0.53 1.07
N CYS A 396 15.82 -1.59 0.40
CA CYS A 396 16.32 -1.57 -0.98
C CYS A 396 15.48 -2.47 -1.88
N SER A 397 15.26 -2.02 -3.12
CA SER A 397 14.69 -2.86 -4.19
C SER A 397 15.57 -2.84 -5.43
N ASP A 398 15.78 -4.03 -6.01
CA ASP A 398 16.35 -4.17 -7.35
C ASP A 398 15.18 -4.18 -8.36
N LEU A 399 15.25 -3.31 -9.35
CA LEU A 399 14.16 -3.10 -10.30
C LEU A 399 14.68 -3.14 -11.75
N HIS A 400 13.83 -3.60 -12.65
CA HIS A 400 13.93 -3.34 -14.07
C HIS A 400 13.05 -2.14 -14.43
N LEU A 401 13.42 -1.42 -15.48
CA LEU A 401 12.70 -0.20 -15.88
C LEU A 401 11.19 -0.44 -16.15
N ASP A 402 10.84 -1.64 -16.65
CA ASP A 402 9.45 -2.05 -16.90
C ASP A 402 8.60 -2.13 -15.64
N GLN A 403 9.21 -2.45 -14.50
CA GLN A 403 8.48 -2.56 -13.23
C GLN A 403 8.01 -1.20 -12.70
N LEU A 404 8.60 -0.10 -13.17
CA LEU A 404 8.17 1.25 -12.78
C LEU A 404 6.76 1.59 -13.28
N VAL A 405 6.38 1.08 -14.46
CA VAL A 405 5.07 1.36 -15.09
C VAL A 405 4.12 0.15 -15.02
N GLY A 406 4.51 -0.88 -14.32
CA GLY A 406 3.66 -2.05 -14.07
C GLY A 406 2.39 -1.69 -13.33
N LYS A 407 1.34 -2.49 -13.50
CA LYS A 407 0.05 -2.28 -12.79
C LYS A 407 0.23 -2.30 -11.27
N TYR A 408 1.10 -3.15 -10.74
CA TYR A 408 1.36 -3.30 -9.31
C TYR A 408 2.76 -2.83 -8.96
N GLN A 409 2.88 -1.93 -7.98
CA GLN A 409 4.14 -1.29 -7.59
C GLN A 409 4.44 -1.50 -6.09
N PRO A 410 4.57 -2.75 -5.62
CA PRO A 410 4.77 -3.05 -4.20
C PRO A 410 6.08 -2.46 -3.62
N PHE A 411 7.09 -2.23 -4.45
CA PHE A 411 8.35 -1.64 -4.04
C PHE A 411 8.18 -0.25 -3.41
N MET A 412 7.16 0.50 -3.81
CA MET A 412 6.88 1.83 -3.27
C MET A 412 6.48 1.82 -1.79
N LEU A 413 6.02 0.68 -1.28
CA LEU A 413 5.63 0.48 0.13
C LEU A 413 6.69 -0.25 0.95
N SER A 414 7.76 -0.72 0.31
CA SER A 414 8.75 -1.58 0.96
C SER A 414 10.19 -1.09 0.88
N SER A 415 10.47 -0.02 0.12
CA SER A 415 11.83 0.49 -0.04
C SER A 415 11.88 1.96 -0.39
N CYS A 416 13.00 2.61 -0.06
CA CYS A 416 13.32 3.98 -0.49
C CYS A 416 14.59 4.06 -1.32
N TYR A 417 15.41 3.00 -1.33
CA TYR A 417 16.62 2.92 -2.16
C TYR A 417 16.36 1.98 -3.33
N LEU A 418 16.27 2.55 -4.53
CA LEU A 418 15.92 1.82 -5.75
C LEU A 418 17.17 1.64 -6.61
N PHE A 419 17.48 0.40 -6.95
CA PHE A 419 18.58 0.03 -7.83
C PHE A 419 18.01 -0.45 -9.14
N ILE A 420 18.14 0.37 -10.21
CA ILE A 420 17.60 0.07 -11.52
C ILE A 420 18.71 -0.47 -12.39
N ASN A 421 18.67 -1.77 -12.64
CA ASN A 421 19.58 -2.43 -13.57
C ASN A 421 19.03 -2.31 -14.99
N GLU A 422 19.92 -2.10 -15.96
CA GLU A 422 19.59 -2.07 -17.39
C GLU A 422 18.55 -1.00 -17.75
N ILE A 423 18.91 0.27 -17.53
CA ILE A 423 18.14 1.38 -18.07
C ILE A 423 18.40 1.38 -19.59
N ASP A 424 17.36 1.17 -20.38
CA ASP A 424 17.41 1.13 -21.84
C ASP A 424 16.48 2.15 -22.50
N SER A 425 16.78 2.52 -23.74
CA SER A 425 15.97 3.39 -24.58
C SER A 425 15.03 2.62 -25.50
N THR A 426 14.99 1.29 -25.39
CA THR A 426 14.23 0.41 -26.27
C THR A 426 12.90 -0.03 -25.65
N GLY A 427 11.99 -0.51 -26.48
CA GLY A 427 10.73 -1.09 -26.03
C GLY A 427 9.52 -0.16 -26.08
N LYS A 428 8.37 -0.73 -25.74
CA LYS A 428 7.10 0.00 -25.65
C LYS A 428 7.09 0.86 -24.37
N ASP A 429 6.38 1.98 -24.44
CA ASP A 429 6.10 2.85 -23.27
C ASP A 429 7.32 3.58 -22.66
N ILE A 430 8.41 3.76 -23.42
CA ILE A 430 9.62 4.45 -22.93
C ILE A 430 9.32 5.83 -22.31
N LYS A 431 8.37 6.59 -22.90
CA LYS A 431 7.96 7.89 -22.39
C LYS A 431 7.31 7.79 -21.01
N SER A 432 6.47 6.77 -20.80
CA SER A 432 5.81 6.51 -19.52
C SER A 432 6.82 6.09 -18.46
N LYS A 433 7.79 5.24 -18.81
CA LYS A 433 8.89 4.81 -17.94
C LYS A 433 9.73 6.01 -17.49
N GLN A 434 10.12 6.87 -18.42
CA GLN A 434 10.88 8.08 -18.10
C GLN A 434 10.07 9.10 -17.29
N ALA A 435 8.77 9.23 -17.55
CA ALA A 435 7.88 10.09 -16.76
C ALA A 435 7.77 9.57 -15.31
N MET A 436 7.59 8.26 -15.14
CA MET A 436 7.54 7.63 -13.82
C MET A 436 8.88 7.77 -13.07
N LEU A 437 10.00 7.58 -13.75
CA LEU A 437 11.33 7.79 -13.18
C LEU A 437 11.50 9.23 -12.64
N ARG A 438 11.07 10.22 -13.43
CA ARG A 438 11.10 11.63 -13.00
C ARG A 438 10.18 11.91 -11.82
N SER A 439 9.00 11.29 -11.80
CA SER A 439 8.06 11.40 -10.68
C SER A 439 8.66 10.81 -9.41
N LEU A 440 9.23 9.61 -9.46
CA LEU A 440 9.89 8.98 -8.31
C LEU A 440 11.05 9.82 -7.75
N ILE A 441 11.75 10.57 -8.59
CA ILE A 441 12.83 11.47 -8.16
C ILE A 441 12.30 12.74 -7.47
N SER A 442 11.17 13.28 -7.91
CA SER A 442 10.73 14.63 -7.52
C SER A 442 9.52 14.67 -6.62
N ASP A 443 8.61 13.70 -6.75
CA ASP A 443 7.33 13.73 -6.06
C ASP A 443 7.43 12.99 -4.72
N THR A 444 6.55 13.37 -3.79
CA THR A 444 6.52 12.80 -2.45
C THR A 444 5.18 12.15 -2.11
N ASN A 445 4.21 12.22 -3.03
CA ASN A 445 2.88 11.67 -2.82
C ASN A 445 2.49 10.79 -4.02
N PHE A 446 2.06 9.57 -3.73
CA PHE A 446 1.70 8.59 -4.76
C PHE A 446 0.45 7.81 -4.37
N MET A 447 -0.21 7.26 -5.39
CA MET A 447 -1.25 6.23 -5.24
C MET A 447 -0.68 4.90 -5.69
N VAL A 448 -0.59 3.94 -4.78
CA VAL A 448 0.02 2.64 -5.05
C VAL A 448 -1.05 1.57 -5.21
N GLU A 449 -1.00 0.83 -6.31
CA GLU A 449 -1.87 -0.32 -6.56
C GLU A 449 -1.18 -1.62 -6.15
N MET A 450 -1.85 -2.42 -5.32
CA MET A 450 -1.42 -3.76 -4.94
C MET A 450 -2.44 -4.80 -5.42
N LYS A 451 -1.98 -6.05 -5.62
CA LYS A 451 -2.89 -7.13 -6.04
C LYS A 451 -3.95 -7.39 -4.97
N ASN A 452 -5.23 -7.30 -5.36
CA ASN A 452 -6.40 -7.55 -4.49
C ASN A 452 -6.49 -6.60 -3.28
N VAL A 453 -5.99 -5.39 -3.39
CA VAL A 453 -6.08 -4.35 -2.37
C VAL A 453 -6.48 -3.04 -3.07
N ASP A 454 -7.30 -2.23 -2.42
CA ASP A 454 -7.66 -0.90 -2.91
C ASP A 454 -6.42 0.00 -3.02
N LEU A 455 -6.52 1.06 -3.83
CA LEU A 455 -5.45 2.05 -4.00
C LEU A 455 -5.01 2.62 -2.65
N ILE A 456 -3.72 2.50 -2.36
CA ILE A 456 -3.12 2.97 -1.10
C ILE A 456 -2.48 4.33 -1.34
N PRO A 457 -2.98 5.40 -0.72
CA PRO A 457 -2.30 6.69 -0.76
C PRO A 457 -1.06 6.65 0.15
N ILE A 458 0.09 7.02 -0.40
CA ILE A 458 1.31 7.25 0.38
C ILE A 458 1.74 8.70 0.24
N SER A 459 2.20 9.29 1.33
CA SER A 459 2.58 10.71 1.38
C SER A 459 3.86 10.91 2.17
N ASN A 460 4.58 11.98 1.84
CA ASN A 460 5.87 12.33 2.44
C ASN A 460 6.90 11.20 2.35
N CYS A 461 6.88 10.48 1.22
CA CYS A 461 7.89 9.46 0.87
C CYS A 461 8.84 10.03 -0.18
N HIS A 462 10.04 9.50 -0.24
CA HIS A 462 11.01 9.81 -1.28
C HIS A 462 11.79 8.56 -1.67
N TYR A 463 12.35 8.60 -2.88
CA TYR A 463 13.09 7.47 -3.43
C TYR A 463 14.46 7.93 -3.90
N THR A 464 15.49 7.30 -3.36
CA THR A 464 16.88 7.49 -3.79
C THR A 464 17.21 6.45 -4.88
N ILE A 465 17.58 6.91 -6.06
CA ILE A 465 17.74 6.05 -7.23
C ILE A 465 19.20 5.95 -7.67
N TRP A 466 19.65 4.71 -7.83
CA TRP A 466 20.91 4.32 -8.43
C TRP A 466 20.63 3.49 -9.68
N GLY A 467 21.11 3.94 -10.85
CA GLY A 467 20.87 3.32 -12.14
C GLY A 467 22.14 2.80 -12.80
N ALA A 468 21.99 1.78 -13.61
CA ALA A 468 23.05 1.26 -14.48
C ALA A 468 22.51 1.04 -15.89
N THR A 469 23.35 1.31 -16.88
CA THR A 469 23.06 1.06 -18.29
C THR A 469 24.31 0.56 -19.03
N ASN A 470 24.07 -0.17 -20.10
CA ASN A 470 25.09 -0.53 -21.08
C ASN A 470 24.88 0.22 -22.42
N GLU A 471 23.81 1.04 -22.49
CA GLU A 471 23.54 1.87 -23.67
C GLU A 471 24.10 3.28 -23.49
N PRO A 472 24.71 3.84 -24.53
CA PRO A 472 25.30 5.19 -24.47
C PRO A 472 24.19 6.28 -24.34
N TYR A 473 23.00 6.01 -24.86
CA TYR A 473 21.88 6.97 -24.90
C TYR A 473 20.60 6.37 -24.32
N PRO A 474 20.58 6.01 -23.02
CA PRO A 474 19.49 5.24 -22.43
C PRO A 474 18.24 6.08 -22.12
N LEU A 475 18.40 7.41 -22.03
CA LEU A 475 17.36 8.34 -21.60
C LEU A 475 17.36 9.58 -22.48
N TYR A 476 16.17 10.13 -22.72
CA TYR A 476 16.02 11.48 -23.26
C TYR A 476 16.16 12.50 -22.14
N ILE A 477 17.22 13.32 -22.18
CA ILE A 477 17.51 14.35 -21.17
C ILE A 477 17.44 15.72 -21.81
N PRO A 478 16.55 16.62 -21.36
CA PRO A 478 16.52 18.02 -21.79
C PRO A 478 17.73 18.78 -21.26
N GLY A 479 18.11 19.89 -21.92
CA GLY A 479 19.29 20.67 -21.59
C GLY A 479 19.27 21.30 -20.17
N ASP A 480 18.08 21.51 -19.60
CA ASP A 480 17.85 22.06 -18.26
C ASP A 480 17.60 20.97 -17.20
N ASP A 481 17.91 19.72 -17.49
CA ASP A 481 17.70 18.64 -16.56
C ASP A 481 18.58 18.76 -15.31
N ARG A 482 17.95 18.73 -14.14
CA ARG A 482 18.60 18.73 -12.83
C ARG A 482 18.45 17.43 -12.06
N ARG A 483 17.84 16.39 -12.71
CA ARG A 483 17.43 15.15 -12.04
C ARG A 483 18.34 13.96 -12.28
N ILE A 484 19.24 14.02 -13.25
CA ILE A 484 20.10 12.90 -13.62
C ILE A 484 21.56 13.33 -13.50
N MET A 485 22.32 12.65 -12.64
CA MET A 485 23.77 12.61 -12.69
C MET A 485 24.17 11.41 -13.56
N PHE A 486 24.72 11.65 -14.75
CA PHE A 486 25.12 10.61 -15.68
C PHE A 486 26.62 10.48 -15.68
N CYS A 487 27.14 9.28 -15.36
CA CYS A 487 28.55 8.99 -15.23
C CYS A 487 28.95 7.95 -16.27
N ASP A 488 29.86 8.32 -17.19
CA ASP A 488 30.55 7.36 -18.06
C ASP A 488 31.80 6.85 -17.34
N ILE A 489 31.89 5.54 -17.19
CA ILE A 489 33.02 4.88 -16.50
C ILE A 489 34.29 4.93 -17.38
N GLY A 490 34.15 5.05 -18.69
CA GLY A 490 35.26 5.28 -19.64
C GLY A 490 36.26 4.13 -19.78
N ILE A 491 36.09 3.03 -19.03
CA ILE A 491 37.01 1.88 -19.03
C ILE A 491 36.25 0.57 -19.22
N SER A 492 36.85 -0.34 -19.97
CA SER A 492 36.30 -1.68 -20.21
C SER A 492 36.74 -2.68 -19.15
N ARG A 493 35.95 -3.77 -19.00
CA ARG A 493 36.33 -4.91 -18.15
C ARG A 493 37.70 -5.47 -18.50
N TYR A 494 38.08 -5.51 -19.79
CA TYR A 494 39.33 -6.02 -20.26
C TYR A 494 40.51 -5.18 -19.76
N GLU A 495 40.43 -3.88 -19.85
CA GLU A 495 41.46 -2.95 -19.34
C GLU A 495 41.60 -3.04 -17.82
N ILE A 496 40.49 -3.19 -17.06
CA ILE A 496 40.56 -3.39 -15.62
C ILE A 496 41.35 -4.66 -15.28
N LEU A 497 41.06 -5.77 -15.95
CA LEU A 497 41.69 -7.06 -15.67
C LEU A 497 43.12 -7.12 -16.16
N ASN A 498 43.47 -6.39 -17.22
CA ASN A 498 44.88 -6.27 -17.68
C ASN A 498 45.73 -5.52 -16.66
N SER A 499 45.18 -4.48 -16.04
CA SER A 499 45.91 -3.72 -15.00
C SER A 499 45.94 -4.46 -13.66
N ASN A 500 44.89 -5.21 -13.32
CA ASN A 500 44.75 -5.99 -12.07
C ASN A 500 43.89 -7.23 -12.27
N PRO A 501 44.49 -8.40 -12.59
CA PRO A 501 43.73 -9.63 -12.85
C PRO A 501 42.82 -10.10 -11.72
N ASP A 502 43.19 -9.84 -10.48
CA ASP A 502 42.41 -10.23 -9.28
C ASP A 502 41.47 -9.14 -8.77
N TYR A 503 41.32 -8.04 -9.49
CA TYR A 503 40.55 -6.87 -9.03
C TYR A 503 39.15 -7.24 -8.49
N PHE A 504 38.33 -7.88 -9.30
CA PHE A 504 36.96 -8.24 -8.91
C PHE A 504 36.91 -9.28 -7.79
N LYS A 505 37.82 -10.25 -7.79
CA LYS A 505 37.93 -11.26 -6.73
C LYS A 505 38.26 -10.62 -5.39
N ASN A 506 39.23 -9.72 -5.38
CA ASN A 506 39.66 -9.00 -4.17
C ASN A 506 38.55 -8.08 -3.65
N PHE A 507 37.87 -7.35 -4.52
CA PHE A 507 36.74 -6.52 -4.15
C PHE A 507 35.61 -7.35 -3.53
N LEU A 508 35.24 -8.48 -4.14
CA LEU A 508 34.23 -9.38 -3.63
C LEU A 508 34.60 -9.95 -2.27
N ALA A 509 35.84 -10.35 -2.05
CA ALA A 509 36.33 -10.84 -0.78
C ALA A 509 36.19 -9.76 0.31
N LYS A 510 36.63 -8.52 0.02
CA LYS A 510 36.50 -7.38 0.95
C LYS A 510 35.03 -7.02 1.23
N SER A 511 34.18 -7.01 0.21
CA SER A 511 32.76 -6.67 0.35
C SER A 511 31.93 -7.72 1.12
N ARG A 512 32.41 -8.97 1.22
CA ARG A 512 31.74 -10.05 1.99
C ARG A 512 32.08 -10.00 3.47
N ASP A 513 33.20 -9.42 3.85
CA ASP A 513 33.63 -9.28 5.25
C ASP A 513 32.77 -8.20 5.96
N SER A 514 31.98 -8.59 6.96
CA SER A 514 31.10 -7.68 7.72
C SER A 514 31.89 -6.53 8.36
N LYS A 515 33.09 -6.80 8.87
CA LYS A 515 33.94 -5.78 9.53
C LYS A 515 34.40 -4.69 8.54
N ASN A 516 34.57 -5.02 7.27
CA ASN A 516 34.84 -4.00 6.24
C ASN A 516 33.61 -3.15 5.98
N ILE A 517 32.41 -3.74 5.96
CA ILE A 517 31.17 -3.00 5.78
C ILE A 517 30.86 -2.12 7.00
N GLU A 518 31.07 -2.62 8.23
CA GLU A 518 30.97 -1.83 9.48
C GLU A 518 31.88 -0.62 9.44
N SER A 519 33.15 -0.83 9.08
CA SER A 519 34.14 0.26 8.95
C SER A 519 33.74 1.28 7.86
N LEU A 520 33.21 0.80 6.75
CA LEU A 520 32.73 1.63 5.65
C LEU A 520 31.50 2.45 6.06
N PHE A 521 30.54 1.84 6.74
CA PHE A 521 29.38 2.54 7.29
C PHE A 521 29.79 3.59 8.31
N HIS A 522 30.65 3.23 9.25
CA HIS A 522 31.19 4.16 10.24
C HIS A 522 31.89 5.36 9.57
N HIS A 523 32.68 5.12 8.53
CA HIS A 523 33.32 6.20 7.79
C HIS A 523 32.32 7.18 7.20
N TYR A 524 31.33 6.71 6.43
CA TYR A 524 30.34 7.59 5.80
C TYR A 524 29.36 8.19 6.81
N LYS A 525 29.08 7.52 7.91
CA LYS A 525 28.19 8.04 8.96
C LYS A 525 28.84 9.11 9.84
N ASN A 526 30.11 8.88 10.25
CA ASN A 526 30.74 9.65 11.34
C ASN A 526 31.99 10.43 10.93
N VAL A 527 32.70 10.01 9.88
CA VAL A 527 34.02 10.58 9.53
C VAL A 527 33.94 11.49 8.30
N HIS A 528 33.28 11.02 7.24
CA HIS A 528 33.15 11.80 6.02
C HIS A 528 32.27 13.04 6.24
N LYS A 529 32.81 14.20 5.87
CA LYS A 529 32.08 15.48 5.93
C LYS A 529 31.60 15.81 4.53
N ILE A 530 30.30 15.94 4.37
CA ILE A 530 29.67 16.34 3.12
C ILE A 530 30.20 17.73 2.74
N SER A 531 30.65 17.88 1.50
CA SER A 531 31.21 19.16 1.02
C SER A 531 30.14 20.26 0.99
N LYS A 532 30.57 21.51 1.16
CA LYS A 532 29.67 22.67 1.16
C LYS A 532 29.02 22.90 -0.20
N GLU A 533 29.67 22.47 -1.26
CA GLU A 533 29.22 22.59 -2.65
C GLU A 533 28.18 21.53 -3.02
N PHE A 534 28.04 20.47 -2.20
CA PHE A 534 27.05 19.43 -2.45
C PHE A 534 25.62 19.96 -2.32
N ASN A 535 24.86 19.89 -3.40
CA ASN A 535 23.44 20.26 -3.46
C ASN A 535 22.58 19.04 -3.71
N PRO A 536 21.78 18.55 -2.74
CA PRO A 536 20.93 17.37 -2.93
C PRO A 536 19.75 17.62 -3.91
N ASN A 537 19.52 18.87 -4.30
CA ASN A 537 18.39 19.24 -5.17
C ASN A 537 18.78 19.45 -6.64
N GLU A 538 20.04 19.28 -6.97
CA GLU A 538 20.53 19.50 -8.33
C GLU A 538 21.62 18.49 -8.69
N ALA A 539 21.39 17.73 -9.75
CA ALA A 539 22.39 16.80 -10.27
C ALA A 539 23.61 17.55 -10.80
N PRO A 540 24.82 17.15 -10.43
CA PRO A 540 26.04 17.74 -10.99
C PRO A 540 26.09 17.63 -12.53
N LYS A 541 26.68 18.61 -13.15
CA LYS A 541 26.99 18.57 -14.58
C LYS A 541 28.24 17.70 -14.78
N THR A 542 28.12 16.69 -15.62
CA THR A 542 29.22 15.83 -16.05
C THR A 542 29.37 15.92 -17.55
N LEU A 543 30.59 15.74 -18.09
CA LEU A 543 30.81 15.71 -19.52
C LEU A 543 29.94 14.67 -20.21
N ALA A 544 29.81 13.48 -19.64
CA ALA A 544 28.98 12.42 -20.17
C ALA A 544 27.47 12.82 -20.22
N LYS A 545 27.00 13.64 -19.27
CA LYS A 545 25.65 14.19 -19.31
C LYS A 545 25.48 15.21 -20.45
N GLU A 546 26.45 16.07 -20.65
CA GLU A 546 26.42 17.06 -21.75
C GLU A 546 26.38 16.35 -23.11
N GLU A 547 27.21 15.32 -23.31
CA GLU A 547 27.17 14.47 -24.49
C GLU A 547 25.85 13.75 -24.69
N LEU A 548 25.24 13.22 -23.59
CA LEU A 548 23.94 12.59 -23.62
C LEU A 548 22.82 13.58 -23.99
N ILE A 549 22.88 14.81 -23.47
CA ILE A 549 21.95 15.88 -23.83
C ILE A 549 22.06 16.18 -25.33
N GLU A 550 23.29 16.35 -25.84
CA GLU A 550 23.54 16.65 -27.25
C GLU A 550 23.06 15.51 -28.16
N ALA A 551 23.37 14.27 -27.80
CA ALA A 551 22.91 13.09 -28.53
C ALA A 551 21.38 12.95 -28.54
N SER A 552 20.72 13.32 -27.45
CA SER A 552 19.28 13.25 -27.29
C SER A 552 18.48 14.33 -28.05
N LYS A 553 19.17 15.33 -28.61
CA LYS A 553 18.51 16.36 -29.41
C LYS A 553 17.78 15.77 -30.60
N PRO A 554 16.51 16.07 -30.82
CA PRO A 554 15.79 15.71 -32.04
C PRO A 554 16.51 16.24 -33.30
N GLN A 555 16.39 15.54 -34.40
CA GLN A 555 17.09 15.90 -35.65
C GLN A 555 16.81 17.36 -36.07
N TYR A 556 15.57 17.84 -35.95
CA TYR A 556 15.24 19.21 -36.27
C TYR A 556 16.00 20.26 -35.41
N MET A 557 16.35 19.93 -34.15
CA MET A 557 17.14 20.81 -33.29
C MET A 557 18.59 20.87 -33.76
N LYS A 558 19.18 19.71 -34.11
CA LYS A 558 20.55 19.63 -34.69
C LYS A 558 20.62 20.43 -36.00
N THR A 559 19.57 20.37 -36.82
CA THR A 559 19.47 21.15 -38.02
C THR A 559 19.40 22.66 -37.72
N LEU A 560 18.61 23.06 -36.70
CA LEU A 560 18.54 24.46 -36.25
C LEU A 560 19.87 24.95 -35.68
N ASP A 561 20.59 24.15 -34.87
CA ASP A 561 21.95 24.48 -34.38
C ASP A 561 22.87 24.80 -35.54
N LYS A 562 22.93 23.90 -36.52
CA LYS A 562 23.76 24.09 -37.72
C LYS A 562 23.41 25.37 -38.52
N LEU A 563 22.10 25.60 -38.73
CA LEU A 563 21.64 26.79 -39.46
C LEU A 563 21.92 28.09 -38.67
N PHE A 564 21.85 28.01 -37.34
CA PHE A 564 22.11 29.16 -36.45
C PHE A 564 23.60 29.50 -36.41
N GLU A 565 24.50 28.49 -36.38
CA GLU A 565 25.94 28.67 -36.48
C GLU A 565 26.34 29.23 -37.85
N GLN A 566 25.74 28.75 -38.92
CA GLN A 566 25.94 29.21 -40.28
C GLN A 566 25.33 30.58 -40.56
N LYS A 567 24.55 31.15 -39.61
CA LYS A 567 23.78 32.38 -39.80
C LYS A 567 22.92 32.36 -41.07
N ALA A 568 22.29 31.19 -41.33
CA ALA A 568 21.64 30.85 -42.60
C ALA A 568 20.45 31.73 -42.97
N ILE A 569 19.79 32.37 -41.98
CA ILE A 569 18.65 33.30 -42.17
C ILE A 569 18.92 34.63 -41.48
N LYS A 570 18.23 35.71 -41.90
CA LYS A 570 18.41 37.05 -41.32
C LYS A 570 18.16 37.09 -39.82
N SER A 571 17.17 36.36 -39.35
CA SER A 571 16.85 36.22 -37.91
C SER A 571 18.04 35.61 -37.12
N PHE A 572 18.81 34.72 -37.69
CA PHE A 572 19.98 34.10 -37.05
C PHE A 572 21.27 34.93 -37.09
N GLN A 573 21.25 36.00 -37.87
CA GLN A 573 22.35 36.96 -37.92
C GLN A 573 22.21 38.08 -36.87
N ARG A 574 21.03 38.21 -36.27
CA ARG A 574 20.70 39.27 -35.31
C ARG A 574 20.87 38.80 -33.88
N ASP A 575 21.01 39.74 -32.94
CA ASP A 575 21.07 39.48 -31.53
C ASP A 575 19.69 39.16 -30.95
N ILE A 576 18.66 39.72 -31.52
CA ILE A 576 17.26 39.50 -31.10
C ILE A 576 16.48 38.91 -32.26
N MET A 577 15.89 37.75 -32.00
CA MET A 577 15.13 36.97 -32.97
C MET A 577 13.65 36.97 -32.62
N ASN A 578 12.78 37.20 -33.61
CA ASN A 578 11.36 36.90 -33.50
C ASN A 578 11.09 35.50 -34.04
N SER A 579 10.51 34.64 -33.20
CA SER A 579 10.31 33.20 -33.52
C SER A 579 9.42 32.98 -34.75
N ARG A 580 8.44 33.85 -35.00
CA ARG A 580 7.53 33.76 -36.14
C ARG A 580 8.21 34.16 -37.43
N VAL A 581 8.96 35.28 -37.41
CA VAL A 581 9.74 35.76 -38.57
C VAL A 581 10.80 34.71 -38.93
N ALA A 582 11.52 34.17 -37.94
CA ALA A 582 12.48 33.12 -38.18
C ALA A 582 11.84 31.85 -38.82
N ASN A 583 10.61 31.51 -38.42
CA ASN A 583 9.89 30.40 -39.04
C ASN A 583 9.50 30.66 -40.50
N GLU A 584 9.13 31.89 -40.84
CA GLU A 584 8.83 32.30 -42.22
C GLU A 584 10.11 32.24 -43.07
N GLU A 585 11.22 32.83 -42.59
CA GLU A 585 12.52 32.81 -43.27
C GLU A 585 13.04 31.39 -43.48
N LEU A 586 12.86 30.47 -42.51
CA LEU A 586 13.25 29.06 -42.64
C LEU A 586 12.45 28.30 -43.71
N LYS A 587 11.16 28.67 -43.93
CA LYS A 587 10.35 28.05 -44.98
C LYS A 587 10.76 28.48 -46.38
N GLU A 588 11.39 29.66 -46.52
CA GLU A 588 11.90 30.19 -47.79
C GLU A 588 13.25 29.59 -48.18
N LEU A 589 13.94 28.91 -47.27
CA LEU A 589 15.22 28.24 -47.62
C LEU A 589 14.98 27.07 -48.58
N GLU A 590 15.78 27.04 -49.66
CA GLU A 590 15.68 25.98 -50.68
C GLU A 590 16.38 24.67 -50.29
N ASP A 591 16.99 24.60 -49.14
CA ASP A 591 17.69 23.42 -48.65
C ASP A 591 16.71 22.27 -48.37
N TYR A 592 16.91 21.11 -49.02
CA TYR A 592 16.08 19.92 -48.88
C TYR A 592 16.03 19.40 -47.46
N SER A 593 17.12 19.45 -46.69
CA SER A 593 17.19 19.01 -45.29
C SER A 593 16.32 19.89 -44.39
N VAL A 594 16.22 21.19 -44.71
CA VAL A 594 15.37 22.16 -43.99
C VAL A 594 13.88 21.91 -44.30
N ARG A 595 13.55 21.65 -45.57
CA ARG A 595 12.17 21.36 -46.00
C ARG A 595 11.64 20.04 -45.41
N ALA A 596 12.52 19.01 -45.34
CA ALA A 596 12.15 17.72 -44.76
C ALA A 596 11.77 17.80 -43.28
N GLU A 597 12.33 18.72 -42.51
CA GLU A 597 12.02 18.90 -41.08
C GLU A 597 10.69 19.62 -40.81
N ASN A 598 10.06 20.25 -41.79
CA ASN A 598 8.80 20.95 -41.66
C ASN A 598 8.74 21.87 -40.40
N PHE A 599 9.59 22.90 -40.36
CA PHE A 599 9.73 23.78 -39.21
C PHE A 599 8.42 24.52 -38.90
N THR A 600 8.16 24.69 -37.60
CA THR A 600 7.04 25.46 -37.06
C THR A 600 7.55 26.35 -35.96
N GLU A 601 6.84 27.46 -35.69
CA GLU A 601 7.17 28.36 -34.57
C GLU A 601 7.34 27.61 -33.26
N ASN A 602 6.51 26.57 -33.00
CA ASN A 602 6.61 25.73 -31.83
C ASN A 602 7.92 24.90 -31.77
N LYS A 603 8.42 24.41 -32.91
CA LYS A 603 9.70 23.73 -32.99
C LYS A 603 10.85 24.67 -32.67
N ILE A 604 10.82 25.88 -33.18
CA ILE A 604 11.82 26.95 -32.91
C ILE A 604 11.80 27.30 -31.42
N MET A 605 10.62 27.52 -30.84
CA MET A 605 10.48 27.83 -29.41
C MET A 605 10.96 26.69 -28.51
N ARG A 606 10.74 25.43 -28.91
CA ARG A 606 11.25 24.26 -28.17
C ARG A 606 12.77 24.20 -28.28
N TRP A 607 13.35 24.47 -29.44
CA TRP A 607 14.78 24.50 -29.62
C TRP A 607 15.43 25.57 -28.74
N ILE A 608 14.91 26.80 -28.70
CA ILE A 608 15.41 27.88 -27.84
C ILE A 608 15.36 27.49 -26.35
N ARG A 609 14.29 26.80 -25.92
CA ARG A 609 14.08 26.39 -24.53
C ARG A 609 14.86 25.13 -24.14
N PHE A 610 15.39 24.40 -25.11
CA PHE A 610 16.12 23.17 -24.83
C PHE A 610 17.45 23.44 -24.10
N ASP A 611 18.10 24.56 -24.40
CA ASP A 611 19.26 25.06 -23.68
C ASP A 611 19.06 26.51 -23.22
N PRO A 612 18.41 26.70 -22.05
CA PRO A 612 18.07 28.01 -21.54
C PRO A 612 19.30 28.86 -21.15
N ASN A 613 20.48 28.26 -21.01
CA ASN A 613 21.72 28.99 -20.70
C ASN A 613 22.24 29.79 -21.91
N ASN A 614 21.88 29.39 -23.11
CA ASN A 614 22.33 30.02 -24.34
C ASN A 614 21.37 31.14 -24.82
N PHE A 615 20.14 31.20 -24.29
CA PHE A 615 19.13 32.13 -24.76
C PHE A 615 18.42 32.84 -23.60
N ARG A 616 18.43 34.15 -23.61
CA ARG A 616 17.61 34.94 -22.69
C ARG A 616 16.18 35.04 -23.22
N ILE A 617 15.22 34.62 -22.40
CA ILE A 617 13.81 34.77 -22.67
C ILE A 617 13.40 36.21 -22.33
N LEU A 618 12.93 36.98 -23.29
CA LEU A 618 12.29 38.26 -23.04
C LEU A 618 10.90 38.01 -22.44
N LYS A 619 10.75 38.30 -21.13
CA LYS A 619 9.46 38.18 -20.45
C LYS A 619 8.52 39.27 -20.89
N GLY A 620 7.28 38.96 -21.26
CA GLY A 620 6.26 39.94 -21.62
C GLY A 620 5.29 39.42 -22.68
N GLU A 621 4.29 40.25 -23.01
CA GLU A 621 3.34 39.95 -24.09
C GLU A 621 4.02 39.84 -25.43
N PRO A 622 3.43 39.14 -26.44
CA PRO A 622 3.94 39.08 -27.79
C PRO A 622 4.15 40.47 -28.34
N TYR A 623 5.38 40.79 -28.71
CA TYR A 623 5.73 42.13 -29.19
C TYR A 623 5.52 42.21 -30.70
N GLN A 624 4.90 43.32 -31.16
CA GLN A 624 4.78 43.60 -32.58
C GLN A 624 5.85 44.61 -32.96
N ILE A 625 6.81 44.15 -33.74
CA ILE A 625 7.82 45.03 -34.35
C ILE A 625 7.14 45.84 -35.45
N LYS A 626 7.37 47.19 -35.48
CA LYS A 626 6.77 48.09 -36.46
C LYS A 626 7.05 47.60 -37.90
N GLY A 627 5.99 47.29 -38.65
CA GLY A 627 6.09 46.74 -39.99
C GLY A 627 6.35 45.24 -40.11
N SER A 628 6.34 44.47 -39.02
CA SER A 628 6.54 43.02 -39.01
C SER A 628 5.44 42.27 -38.26
N VAL A 629 5.50 40.93 -38.32
CA VAL A 629 4.50 40.04 -37.75
C VAL A 629 4.62 40.02 -36.23
N ARG A 630 3.49 40.04 -35.50
CA ARG A 630 3.44 39.89 -34.06
C ARG A 630 3.95 38.49 -33.67
N GLY A 631 5.00 38.41 -32.85
CA GLY A 631 5.57 37.20 -32.39
C GLY A 631 6.41 37.39 -31.13
N ARG A 632 6.87 36.28 -30.53
CA ARG A 632 7.76 36.33 -29.36
C ARG A 632 9.19 36.61 -29.76
N CYS A 633 9.83 37.56 -29.06
CA CYS A 633 11.22 37.91 -29.28
C CYS A 633 12.13 37.29 -28.24
N TRP A 634 13.34 36.89 -28.67
CA TRP A 634 14.35 36.20 -27.88
C TRP A 634 15.71 36.85 -28.12
N VAL A 635 16.49 37.09 -27.06
CA VAL A 635 17.89 37.44 -27.20
C VAL A 635 18.67 36.14 -27.46
N VAL A 636 19.29 36.04 -28.62
CA VAL A 636 19.97 34.81 -29.08
C VAL A 636 21.49 35.00 -29.25
N ARG A 637 22.00 36.27 -29.17
CA ARG A 637 23.42 36.60 -29.20
C ARG A 637 23.71 37.79 -28.29
N ASN A 638 24.97 37.98 -27.90
CA ASN A 638 25.47 39.12 -27.11
C ASN A 638 24.67 39.36 -25.81
N HIS A 639 24.39 38.26 -25.05
CA HIS A 639 23.56 38.26 -23.86
C HIS A 639 24.03 39.27 -22.81
N GLU A 640 25.36 39.39 -22.58
CA GLU A 640 25.94 40.32 -21.61
C GLU A 640 25.61 41.78 -21.94
N TYR A 641 25.74 42.14 -23.19
CA TYR A 641 25.38 43.49 -23.68
C TYR A 641 23.91 43.80 -23.43
N TRP A 642 23.00 42.87 -23.75
CA TRP A 642 21.56 43.06 -23.61
C TRP A 642 21.07 42.96 -22.18
N ASN A 643 21.83 42.32 -21.26
CA ASN A 643 21.49 42.24 -19.85
C ASN A 643 21.57 43.57 -19.08
N GLN A 644 22.25 44.57 -19.60
CA GLN A 644 22.33 45.90 -18.99
C GLN A 644 21.00 46.69 -19.03
N TYR A 645 20.09 46.30 -19.92
CA TYR A 645 18.79 46.96 -20.06
C TYR A 645 17.77 46.35 -19.09
N LYS A 646 17.01 47.22 -18.39
CA LYS A 646 16.09 46.80 -17.32
C LYS A 646 14.79 46.22 -17.82
N THR A 647 14.29 46.69 -18.97
CA THR A 647 12.97 46.26 -19.49
C THR A 647 13.10 45.60 -20.86
N ASN A 648 12.20 44.66 -21.13
CA ASN A 648 12.13 43.99 -22.44
C ASN A 648 11.78 44.95 -23.57
N LYS A 649 11.01 45.99 -23.25
CA LYS A 649 10.65 47.06 -24.23
C LYS A 649 11.88 47.84 -24.67
N GLU A 650 12.70 48.30 -23.73
CA GLU A 650 13.98 48.97 -24.04
C GLU A 650 14.88 48.13 -24.94
N VAL A 651 15.02 46.84 -24.64
CA VAL A 651 15.83 45.89 -25.42
C VAL A 651 15.32 45.82 -26.88
N ILE A 652 14.01 45.67 -27.06
CA ILE A 652 13.41 45.55 -28.40
C ILE A 652 13.45 46.85 -29.15
N ASP A 653 13.08 47.98 -28.52
CA ASP A 653 13.09 49.34 -29.13
C ASP A 653 14.51 49.74 -29.57
N MET A 654 15.51 49.46 -28.72
CA MET A 654 16.92 49.69 -29.05
C MET A 654 17.42 48.87 -30.23
N HIS A 655 17.00 47.60 -30.34
CA HIS A 655 17.45 46.69 -31.39
C HIS A 655 16.78 46.96 -32.76
N PHE A 656 15.47 47.28 -32.76
CA PHE A 656 14.67 47.36 -33.98
C PHE A 656 14.30 48.80 -34.41
N GLU A 657 14.20 49.79 -33.50
CA GLU A 657 13.77 51.16 -33.81
C GLU A 657 14.97 52.10 -34.05
N LYS A 658 16.10 51.88 -33.36
CA LYS A 658 17.33 52.58 -33.74
C LYS A 658 18.02 51.77 -34.81
N LYS A 659 18.27 52.37 -35.97
CA LYS A 659 19.29 51.94 -36.94
C LYS A 659 20.67 52.00 -36.26
N LEU A 660 20.90 51.14 -35.32
CA LEU A 660 22.24 50.87 -34.82
C LEU A 660 22.94 50.08 -35.92
N GLU A 661 23.85 50.71 -36.64
CA GLU A 661 25.00 50.03 -37.22
C GLU A 661 25.45 49.07 -36.13
N THR A 662 25.30 47.79 -36.37
CA THR A 662 25.93 46.79 -35.54
C THR A 662 27.35 47.19 -35.34
N PRO A 663 27.88 47.39 -34.10
CA PRO A 663 29.31 47.56 -33.96
C PRO A 663 29.93 46.28 -34.59
N GLU A 664 30.69 46.45 -35.66
CA GLU A 664 31.61 45.40 -36.10
C GLU A 664 32.53 45.13 -34.92
N PHE A 665 32.13 44.20 -34.04
CA PHE A 665 33.06 43.66 -33.06
C PHE A 665 34.09 42.86 -33.87
N ASN A 666 35.17 43.51 -34.14
CA ASN A 666 36.40 42.95 -34.64
C ASN A 666 36.86 41.82 -33.69
N PHE A 667 36.52 40.60 -34.02
CA PHE A 667 37.11 39.41 -33.44
C PHE A 667 38.56 39.23 -34.00
N GLY A 668 39.40 40.24 -33.78
CA GLY A 668 40.76 40.23 -34.27
C GLY A 668 41.62 41.18 -33.47
N ALA A 669 41.96 40.85 -32.27
CA ALA A 669 43.22 41.22 -31.61
C ALA A 669 43.14 40.81 -30.12
N ASN A 670 43.51 39.63 -29.77
CA ASN A 670 44.31 39.23 -28.61
C ASN A 670 44.07 37.75 -28.26
N VAL A 671 44.35 36.88 -29.21
CA VAL A 671 44.79 35.54 -28.81
C VAL A 671 46.32 35.57 -29.04
N LYS A 672 47.04 35.89 -27.97
CA LYS A 672 48.46 35.52 -27.90
C LYS A 672 48.53 34.02 -28.00
N LYS A 673 49.13 33.57 -29.10
CA LYS A 673 49.71 32.23 -29.20
C LYS A 673 50.72 32.08 -28.07
N GLU A 674 50.39 31.32 -27.03
CA GLU A 674 51.40 30.55 -26.31
C GLU A 674 51.23 29.11 -26.74
N ALA A 675 52.22 28.72 -27.54
CA ALA A 675 52.53 27.36 -27.90
C ALA A 675 53.10 26.65 -26.66
N PHE A 676 52.60 25.49 -26.34
CA PHE A 676 53.21 24.19 -26.08
C PHE A 676 52.18 23.29 -25.43
#